data_15c75e88b32cb417c460d188b0faf167
#
_entry.id   15c75e88b32cb417c460d188b0faf167
#
_cell.length_a   1.000
_cell.length_b   1.000
_cell.length_c   1.000
_cell.angle_alpha   90.00
_cell.angle_beta   90.00
_cell.angle_gamma   90.00
#
_symmetry.space_group_name_H-M   'P 1'
#
loop_
_entity.id
_entity.type
_entity.pdbx_description
1 polymer ?
#
loop_
_entity_poly.entity_id
_entity_poly.type
_entity_poly.pdbx_seq_one_letter_code
_entity_poly.pdbx_strand_id
1 'polypeptide(L)'
;MTVVHGGSRGGLVFPINYEEEVSQRLVDALHGNDLKLASECFADPFVDVNFIGTVSLKSKKTEILLHEEAAHQVLVDYEEFKTEVTPLFLAAHVGNMFLVKKLLSLGANVNHKLFRGYATTAATREGHMEVLEVLLNAGACQAACEEALLESSYLGYAKLAKRLMATDMIRPRAALRALVSACCRGFVDVVDMLIKCGLDANATDRVLLRSSKPSLYTNIDCNALSAAVICRQTSIVRSLLQAGIKMDLKVRVGAWSWDIDKGEETRVGAGLADAYSITWCAVEYFEVSGSILRLLLRHISPNSLHYGRTLIHHAILCNNASAVEVLLNCGADIEFPVKTTSKTALRPIHLSAQLGFVEVLQCLIVGGCDIDSRTAFGDSALMICARYKHGDCLKVLASAGADFGLVNSAGQSASSIAGLARWNHGFQQAVQDVILAGKTPHSSNPSVFSPLMFTVHGNEIEALKKLLEKADVDLNEQDHDGNSALMIAASGEHLEAFELLLRAGANIKLSNKYGDTAVSLLELNQKGDVFDQLMLDYALEDANGPIGFYALHRAAKRGDLNLVHILTSRGYDVNAFDADGYTPLMLAARGGYGGVCELLISCGAKCNIENARHETALLLARKKGYGNDAENVILNELARALVVDGSQVKKHTRSGKGSPHSKVLRMMETRGILRWGKSSRRNVICKAAEVGPSEKFRWNRRRKFDVEESGIFHVVTTKNKEVHFVCDGGIQMAELWVRGIRLVTSEAICGKQKQV
;
A
#
# COMPACT_ATOMS: atom_id res chain seq x y z
N MET A 1 38.54 3.41 -76.86
CA MET A 1 39.05 4.43 -77.84
C MET A 1 38.60 4.05 -79.23
N THR A 2 37.60 4.67 -79.74
CA THR A 2 37.18 4.59 -81.15
C THR A 2 37.51 5.92 -81.81
N VAL A 3 38.48 5.89 -82.66
CA VAL A 3 38.91 7.10 -83.44
C VAL A 3 38.04 7.22 -84.69
N VAL A 4 37.31 8.30 -84.81
CA VAL A 4 36.61 8.62 -86.05
C VAL A 4 37.56 9.45 -86.96
N HIS A 5 37.96 8.90 -88.14
CA HIS A 5 38.73 9.63 -89.15
C HIS A 5 37.82 10.54 -89.96
N GLY A 6 37.95 11.86 -89.74
CA GLY A 6 37.42 12.86 -90.62
C GLY A 6 38.56 13.55 -91.39
N GLY A 7 38.47 13.65 -92.70
CA GLY A 7 39.52 14.09 -93.57
C GLY A 7 40.00 15.53 -93.43
N SER A 8 41.29 15.68 -93.59
CA SER A 8 42.15 16.83 -93.97
C SER A 8 41.69 18.25 -93.73
N ARG A 9 41.82 18.72 -92.51
CA ARG A 9 42.25 20.00 -91.96
C ARG A 9 42.33 19.80 -90.41
N GLY A 10 43.48 20.02 -89.82
CA GLY A 10 43.79 19.73 -88.44
C GLY A 10 42.67 19.91 -87.44
N GLY A 11 41.74 18.94 -87.41
CA GLY A 11 40.63 18.91 -86.44
C GLY A 11 41.11 18.21 -85.15
N LEU A 12 40.91 18.88 -84.06
CA LEU A 12 41.07 18.29 -82.75
C LEU A 12 40.20 17.02 -82.63
N VAL A 13 40.81 15.90 -82.27
CA VAL A 13 40.10 14.65 -82.06
C VAL A 13 39.74 14.60 -80.54
N PHE A 14 38.47 14.71 -80.26
CA PHE A 14 37.97 14.63 -78.88
C PHE A 14 37.59 13.18 -78.56
N PRO A 15 37.84 12.71 -77.33
CA PRO A 15 37.33 11.44 -76.85
C PRO A 15 35.79 11.35 -76.94
N ILE A 16 35.21 10.18 -77.10
CA ILE A 16 33.77 9.98 -77.23
C ILE A 16 32.96 10.60 -76.11
N ASN A 17 33.53 10.70 -74.90
CA ASN A 17 32.93 11.23 -73.68
C ASN A 17 33.46 12.62 -73.29
N TYR A 18 34.05 13.37 -74.25
CA TYR A 18 34.69 14.66 -73.96
C TYR A 18 33.75 15.69 -73.35
N GLU A 19 32.53 15.77 -73.83
CA GLU A 19 31.48 16.68 -73.34
C GLU A 19 31.15 16.35 -71.86
N GLU A 20 31.03 15.08 -71.52
CA GLU A 20 30.75 14.65 -70.14
C GLU A 20 31.97 14.93 -69.24
N GLU A 21 33.18 14.63 -69.68
CA GLU A 21 34.40 14.87 -68.93
C GLU A 21 34.63 16.37 -68.64
N VAL A 22 34.43 17.25 -69.63
CA VAL A 22 34.56 18.72 -69.49
C VAL A 22 33.45 19.27 -68.54
N SER A 23 32.22 18.80 -68.77
CA SER A 23 31.10 19.21 -67.95
C SER A 23 31.23 18.76 -66.51
N GLN A 24 31.71 17.49 -66.22
CA GLN A 24 32.00 17.05 -64.90
C GLN A 24 33.18 17.84 -64.27
N ARG A 25 34.20 18.19 -65.04
CA ARG A 25 35.33 19.02 -64.59
C ARG A 25 34.85 20.43 -64.22
N LEU A 26 33.83 21.00 -64.89
CA LEU A 26 33.18 22.23 -64.46
C LEU A 26 32.50 22.07 -63.13
N VAL A 27 31.76 20.96 -62.93
CA VAL A 27 31.11 20.65 -61.66
C VAL A 27 32.14 20.53 -60.53
N ASP A 28 33.26 19.84 -60.72
CA ASP A 28 34.33 19.70 -59.76
C ASP A 28 35.03 21.03 -59.42
N ALA A 29 35.25 21.90 -60.47
CA ALA A 29 35.81 23.23 -60.23
C ALA A 29 34.89 24.12 -59.42
N LEU A 30 33.57 24.02 -59.63
CA LEU A 30 32.55 24.77 -58.88
C LEU A 30 32.43 24.26 -57.47
N HIS A 31 32.54 22.94 -57.28
CA HIS A 31 32.56 22.33 -55.97
C HIS A 31 33.77 22.80 -55.13
N GLY A 32 34.97 22.83 -55.75
CA GLY A 32 36.18 23.37 -55.15
C GLY A 32 36.26 24.87 -55.06
N ASN A 33 35.27 25.60 -55.60
CA ASN A 33 35.25 27.07 -55.77
C ASN A 33 36.51 27.59 -56.46
N ASP A 34 37.06 26.81 -57.42
CA ASP A 34 38.20 27.19 -58.24
C ASP A 34 37.78 28.05 -59.45
N LEU A 35 37.85 29.39 -59.30
CA LEU A 35 37.47 30.36 -60.26
C LEU A 35 38.29 30.27 -61.55
N LYS A 36 39.59 29.87 -61.42
CA LYS A 36 40.47 29.77 -62.58
C LYS A 36 40.07 28.59 -63.49
N LEU A 37 39.96 27.40 -62.84
CA LEU A 37 39.56 26.20 -63.56
C LEU A 37 38.14 26.32 -64.10
N ALA A 38 37.21 26.91 -63.34
CA ALA A 38 35.86 27.19 -63.86
C ALA A 38 35.85 28.11 -65.04
N SER A 39 36.70 29.18 -65.11
CA SER A 39 36.83 30.08 -66.22
C SER A 39 37.41 29.38 -67.45
N GLU A 40 38.34 28.44 -67.27
CA GLU A 40 38.86 27.64 -68.40
C GLU A 40 37.77 26.73 -68.94
N CYS A 41 36.95 26.08 -68.09
CA CYS A 41 35.82 25.27 -68.53
C CYS A 41 34.76 26.11 -69.29
N PHE A 42 34.46 27.35 -68.85
CA PHE A 42 33.52 28.21 -69.54
C PHE A 42 33.98 28.67 -70.96
N ALA A 43 35.23 28.58 -71.23
CA ALA A 43 35.77 28.91 -72.57
C ALA A 43 35.68 27.72 -73.54
N ASP A 44 35.41 26.52 -73.04
CA ASP A 44 35.27 25.33 -73.88
C ASP A 44 33.87 25.26 -74.49
N PRO A 45 33.76 25.14 -75.83
CA PRO A 45 32.48 25.15 -76.54
C PRO A 45 31.63 23.88 -76.28
N PHE A 46 32.20 22.81 -75.70
CA PHE A 46 31.52 21.55 -75.44
C PHE A 46 31.02 21.43 -74.01
N VAL A 47 31.20 22.45 -73.17
CA VAL A 47 30.71 22.42 -71.85
C VAL A 47 29.19 22.57 -71.76
N ASP A 48 28.52 21.64 -71.16
CA ASP A 48 27.09 21.76 -70.80
C ASP A 48 26.93 22.38 -69.40
N VAL A 49 26.46 23.64 -69.36
CA VAL A 49 26.17 24.41 -68.16
C VAL A 49 24.98 23.86 -67.34
N ASN A 50 24.18 22.96 -67.95
CA ASN A 50 23.06 22.27 -67.33
C ASN A 50 23.34 20.78 -66.99
N PHE A 51 24.60 20.34 -67.14
CA PHE A 51 25.05 19.00 -66.95
C PHE A 51 24.74 18.58 -65.43
N ILE A 52 24.26 17.34 -65.29
CA ILE A 52 24.00 16.76 -63.98
C ILE A 52 25.22 15.93 -63.61
N GLY A 53 26.08 16.47 -62.74
CA GLY A 53 27.24 15.80 -62.18
C GLY A 53 26.98 15.26 -60.79
N THR A 54 27.88 14.39 -60.31
CA THR A 54 27.77 13.84 -58.95
C THR A 54 28.93 14.34 -58.10
N VAL A 55 28.59 14.91 -56.96
CA VAL A 55 29.57 15.39 -55.95
C VAL A 55 29.25 14.95 -54.55
N SER A 56 30.24 15.01 -53.68
CA SER A 56 30.04 14.85 -52.22
C SER A 56 29.83 16.20 -51.60
N LEU A 57 28.58 16.50 -51.21
CA LEU A 57 28.23 17.80 -50.61
C LEU A 57 28.17 17.72 -49.08
N LYS A 58 28.70 18.76 -48.43
CA LYS A 58 28.46 19.02 -47.00
C LYS A 58 27.25 19.93 -46.90
N SER A 59 26.19 19.40 -46.30
CA SER A 59 24.98 20.19 -46.04
C SER A 59 24.82 20.44 -44.55
N LYS A 60 24.40 21.64 -44.24
CA LYS A 60 24.13 22.09 -42.90
C LYS A 60 22.90 21.37 -42.32
N LYS A 61 23.09 20.68 -41.22
CA LYS A 61 22.01 20.09 -40.41
C LYS A 61 21.85 20.93 -39.16
N THR A 62 20.67 21.46 -38.94
CA THR A 62 20.37 22.23 -37.73
C THR A 62 19.51 21.41 -36.78
N GLU A 63 19.99 21.18 -35.58
CA GLU A 63 19.21 20.63 -34.48
C GLU A 63 18.91 21.74 -33.48
N ILE A 64 17.65 21.87 -33.09
CA ILE A 64 17.25 22.87 -32.10
C ILE A 64 17.13 22.15 -30.75
N LEU A 65 17.98 22.55 -29.81
CA LEU A 65 17.84 22.18 -28.42
C LEU A 65 16.81 23.12 -27.77
N LEU A 66 15.69 22.55 -27.37
CA LEU A 66 14.63 23.26 -26.67
C LEU A 66 15.04 23.48 -25.20
N HIS A 67 15.30 24.73 -24.82
CA HIS A 67 15.45 25.12 -23.42
C HIS A 67 14.17 25.80 -22.94
N GLU A 68 13.68 25.45 -21.75
CA GLU A 68 12.37 25.87 -21.26
C GLU A 68 12.22 27.38 -21.05
N GLU A 69 13.28 28.12 -20.74
CA GLU A 69 13.24 29.56 -20.45
C GLU A 69 14.33 30.39 -21.15
N ALA A 70 15.29 29.77 -21.83
CA ALA A 70 16.38 30.44 -22.49
C ALA A 70 16.16 30.44 -24.02
N ALA A 71 16.86 31.35 -24.71
CA ALA A 71 16.90 31.33 -26.17
C ALA A 71 17.35 29.95 -26.67
N HIS A 72 16.61 29.39 -27.64
CA HIS A 72 16.92 28.09 -28.21
C HIS A 72 18.35 28.05 -28.72
N GLN A 73 19.10 27.03 -28.35
CA GLN A 73 20.42 26.79 -28.95
C GLN A 73 20.24 26.00 -30.23
N VAL A 74 20.75 26.56 -31.30
CA VAL A 74 20.80 25.91 -32.63
C VAL A 74 22.16 25.20 -32.71
N LEU A 75 22.15 23.88 -32.62
CA LEU A 75 23.32 23.09 -32.95
C LEU A 75 23.40 22.96 -34.46
N VAL A 76 24.53 23.35 -35.04
CA VAL A 76 24.83 23.22 -36.45
C VAL A 76 25.81 22.07 -36.62
N ASP A 77 25.35 21.04 -37.27
CA ASP A 77 26.17 19.91 -37.69
C ASP A 77 26.22 19.84 -39.24
N TYR A 78 27.20 19.16 -39.77
CA TYR A 78 27.36 19.01 -41.21
C TYR A 78 27.33 17.53 -41.56
N GLU A 79 26.40 17.18 -42.44
CA GLU A 79 26.28 15.84 -43.01
C GLU A 79 26.87 15.83 -44.42
N GLU A 80 27.78 14.92 -44.71
CA GLU A 80 28.39 14.73 -46.02
C GLU A 80 27.70 13.55 -46.74
N PHE A 81 27.22 13.82 -47.93
CA PHE A 81 26.52 12.80 -48.72
C PHE A 81 26.75 13.02 -50.21
N LYS A 82 26.75 11.93 -50.97
CA LYS A 82 26.88 11.93 -52.42
C LYS A 82 25.55 12.25 -53.08
N THR A 83 25.51 13.26 -53.94
CA THR A 83 24.27 13.71 -54.61
C THR A 83 24.54 14.22 -56.01
N GLU A 84 23.49 14.21 -56.83
CA GLU A 84 23.48 14.81 -58.13
C GLU A 84 23.29 16.33 -58.01
N VAL A 85 24.04 17.09 -58.82
CA VAL A 85 24.03 18.57 -58.82
C VAL A 85 24.16 19.12 -60.21
N THR A 86 23.63 20.32 -60.39
CA THR A 86 23.96 21.14 -61.60
C THR A 86 25.02 22.21 -61.27
N PRO A 87 25.77 22.73 -62.24
CA PRO A 87 26.71 23.84 -62.02
C PRO A 87 26.07 25.05 -61.33
N LEU A 88 24.85 25.41 -61.69
CA LEU A 88 24.12 26.52 -61.04
C LEU A 88 23.71 26.23 -59.62
N PHE A 89 23.31 24.97 -59.34
CA PHE A 89 23.00 24.54 -57.98
C PHE A 89 24.23 24.66 -57.08
N LEU A 90 25.41 24.19 -57.54
CA LEU A 90 26.65 24.29 -56.78
C LEU A 90 27.11 25.73 -56.57
N ALA A 91 27.09 26.55 -57.62
CA ALA A 91 27.45 27.96 -57.49
C ALA A 91 26.53 28.72 -56.52
N ALA A 92 25.25 28.34 -56.45
CA ALA A 92 24.29 28.88 -55.50
C ALA A 92 24.51 28.33 -54.07
N HIS A 93 24.89 27.07 -53.91
CA HIS A 93 25.24 26.44 -52.63
C HIS A 93 26.51 27.05 -52.04
N VAL A 94 27.57 27.27 -52.87
CA VAL A 94 28.82 27.91 -52.42
C VAL A 94 28.62 29.42 -52.17
N GLY A 95 27.59 30.02 -52.73
CA GLY A 95 27.30 31.45 -52.61
C GLY A 95 28.14 32.36 -53.50
N ASN A 96 28.77 31.80 -54.53
CA ASN A 96 29.65 32.59 -55.42
C ASN A 96 28.85 33.36 -56.48
N MET A 97 28.65 34.62 -56.16
CA MET A 97 27.87 35.55 -57.02
C MET A 97 28.39 35.66 -58.44
N PHE A 98 29.72 35.65 -58.61
CA PHE A 98 30.33 35.76 -59.97
C PHE A 98 29.98 34.55 -60.83
N LEU A 99 30.14 33.33 -60.25
CA LEU A 99 29.86 32.07 -60.92
C LEU A 99 28.36 31.93 -61.23
N VAL A 100 27.46 32.35 -60.33
CA VAL A 100 26.01 32.33 -60.51
C VAL A 100 25.65 33.24 -61.71
N LYS A 101 26.11 34.50 -61.77
CA LYS A 101 25.83 35.42 -62.83
C LYS A 101 26.41 34.93 -64.16
N LYS A 102 27.61 34.37 -64.15
CA LYS A 102 28.25 33.84 -65.38
C LYS A 102 27.48 32.66 -65.96
N LEU A 103 27.08 31.67 -65.10
CA LEU A 103 26.29 30.51 -65.48
C LEU A 103 24.93 30.93 -66.09
N LEU A 104 24.24 31.87 -65.44
CA LEU A 104 22.97 32.41 -65.93
C LEU A 104 23.14 33.10 -67.33
N SER A 105 24.24 33.85 -67.52
CA SER A 105 24.54 34.49 -68.81
C SER A 105 24.85 33.47 -69.91
N LEU A 106 25.28 32.24 -69.53
CA LEU A 106 25.53 31.12 -70.46
C LEU A 106 24.30 30.22 -70.66
N GLY A 107 23.13 30.61 -70.14
CA GLY A 107 21.87 29.87 -70.28
C GLY A 107 21.62 28.74 -69.34
N ALA A 108 22.23 28.78 -68.15
CA ALA A 108 21.94 27.80 -67.08
C ALA A 108 20.45 27.88 -66.69
N ASN A 109 19.81 26.74 -66.58
CA ASN A 109 18.39 26.65 -66.24
C ASN A 109 18.18 26.83 -64.68
N VAL A 110 17.61 28.00 -64.35
CA VAL A 110 17.31 28.34 -62.92
C VAL A 110 16.26 27.45 -62.31
N ASN A 111 15.42 26.81 -63.14
CA ASN A 111 14.28 25.99 -62.72
C ASN A 111 14.54 24.48 -62.80
N HIS A 112 15.79 24.08 -62.93
CA HIS A 112 16.15 22.67 -62.89
C HIS A 112 15.97 22.12 -61.50
N LYS A 113 15.09 21.13 -61.33
CA LYS A 113 14.82 20.48 -60.05
C LYS A 113 15.66 19.25 -59.90
N LEU A 114 16.44 19.22 -58.84
CA LEU A 114 17.22 18.06 -58.39
C LEU A 114 16.55 17.41 -57.19
N PHE A 115 17.06 16.26 -56.77
CA PHE A 115 16.60 15.59 -55.54
C PHE A 115 16.66 16.53 -54.33
N ARG A 116 17.69 17.35 -54.22
CA ARG A 116 17.90 18.32 -53.14
C ARG A 116 17.25 19.69 -53.34
N GLY A 117 16.40 19.83 -54.31
CA GLY A 117 15.68 21.05 -54.63
C GLY A 117 16.25 21.83 -55.79
N TYR A 118 15.96 23.12 -55.83
CA TYR A 118 16.38 24.06 -56.85
C TYR A 118 17.65 24.84 -56.45
N ALA A 119 18.27 25.58 -57.38
CA ALA A 119 19.35 26.49 -57.03
C ALA A 119 18.92 27.56 -56.02
N THR A 120 17.66 28.00 -56.04
CA THR A 120 17.07 28.88 -55.01
C THR A 120 17.02 28.24 -53.63
N THR A 121 16.69 26.94 -53.57
CA THR A 121 16.68 26.16 -52.30
C THR A 121 18.09 26.03 -51.77
N ALA A 122 19.11 25.77 -52.62
CA ALA A 122 20.51 25.68 -52.22
C ALA A 122 21.01 27.03 -51.67
N ALA A 123 20.76 28.13 -52.33
CA ALA A 123 21.13 29.47 -51.87
C ALA A 123 20.46 29.82 -50.52
N THR A 124 19.20 29.43 -50.38
CA THR A 124 18.43 29.67 -49.16
C THR A 124 18.97 28.83 -47.99
N ARG A 125 19.31 27.56 -48.21
CA ARG A 125 19.84 26.64 -47.23
C ARG A 125 21.12 27.14 -46.56
N GLU A 126 22.00 27.71 -47.38
CA GLU A 126 23.27 28.26 -46.92
C GLU A 126 23.17 29.76 -46.54
N GLY A 127 22.03 30.39 -46.71
CA GLY A 127 21.77 31.76 -46.24
C GLY A 127 22.22 32.87 -47.23
N HIS A 128 22.47 32.55 -48.47
CA HIS A 128 23.02 33.45 -49.49
C HIS A 128 21.94 34.37 -50.10
N MET A 129 21.64 35.47 -49.41
CA MET A 129 20.58 36.43 -49.79
C MET A 129 20.77 37.03 -51.16
N GLU A 130 21.98 37.51 -51.46
CA GLU A 130 22.29 38.15 -52.70
C GLU A 130 22.19 37.21 -53.91
N VAL A 131 22.59 35.92 -53.69
CA VAL A 131 22.46 34.88 -54.75
C VAL A 131 20.99 34.57 -54.99
N LEU A 132 20.19 34.47 -53.91
CA LEU A 132 18.74 34.27 -54.03
C LEU A 132 18.09 35.40 -54.87
N GLU A 133 18.45 36.66 -54.59
CA GLU A 133 17.93 37.79 -55.36
C GLU A 133 18.24 37.70 -56.87
N VAL A 134 19.47 37.31 -57.21
CA VAL A 134 19.85 37.09 -58.58
C VAL A 134 19.05 35.98 -59.27
N LEU A 135 18.84 34.88 -58.58
CA LEU A 135 18.06 33.74 -59.08
C LEU A 135 16.57 34.10 -59.25
N LEU A 136 15.98 34.86 -58.27
CA LEU A 136 14.61 35.39 -58.43
C LEU A 136 14.46 36.30 -59.68
N ASN A 137 15.40 37.20 -59.82
CA ASN A 137 15.41 38.10 -61.00
C ASN A 137 15.68 37.39 -62.37
N ALA A 138 16.33 36.21 -62.30
CA ALA A 138 16.55 35.36 -63.47
C ALA A 138 15.32 34.50 -63.86
N GLY A 139 14.19 34.66 -63.15
CA GLY A 139 12.93 33.99 -63.47
C GLY A 139 12.76 32.63 -62.76
N ALA A 140 13.12 32.54 -61.50
CA ALA A 140 12.82 31.39 -60.70
C ALA A 140 11.30 31.11 -60.66
N CYS A 141 10.90 29.86 -60.92
CA CYS A 141 9.50 29.47 -60.99
C CYS A 141 8.83 29.44 -59.61
N GLN A 142 7.49 29.40 -59.59
CA GLN A 142 6.68 29.36 -58.41
C GLN A 142 7.11 28.23 -57.45
N ALA A 143 7.31 27.00 -57.96
CA ALA A 143 7.71 25.85 -57.17
C ALA A 143 9.08 26.06 -56.50
N ALA A 144 10.04 26.70 -57.23
CA ALA A 144 11.36 27.02 -56.71
C ALA A 144 11.30 28.07 -55.56
N CYS A 145 10.43 29.08 -55.71
CA CYS A 145 10.20 30.11 -54.68
C CYS A 145 9.50 29.53 -53.44
N GLU A 146 8.49 28.67 -53.64
CA GLU A 146 7.76 28.03 -52.53
C GLU A 146 8.65 27.07 -51.72
N GLU A 147 9.49 26.28 -52.39
CA GLU A 147 10.46 25.40 -51.76
C GLU A 147 11.51 26.20 -50.98
N ALA A 148 12.02 27.28 -51.56
CA ALA A 148 12.94 28.19 -50.85
C ALA A 148 12.28 28.86 -49.65
N LEU A 149 10.98 29.23 -49.69
CA LEU A 149 10.25 29.78 -48.58
C LEU A 149 10.12 28.75 -47.45
N LEU A 150 9.79 27.49 -47.75
CA LEU A 150 9.73 26.42 -46.78
C LEU A 150 11.08 26.19 -46.08
N GLU A 151 12.17 26.18 -46.90
CA GLU A 151 13.54 26.01 -46.39
C GLU A 151 13.95 27.17 -45.49
N SER A 152 13.68 28.42 -45.88
CA SER A 152 14.00 29.61 -45.08
C SER A 152 13.24 29.62 -43.74
N SER A 153 11.99 29.17 -43.76
CA SER A 153 11.15 29.08 -42.57
C SER A 153 11.59 27.93 -41.64
N TYR A 154 12.04 26.81 -42.24
CA TYR A 154 12.58 25.68 -41.55
C TYR A 154 13.92 25.97 -40.84
N LEU A 155 14.74 26.86 -41.42
CA LEU A 155 16.07 27.24 -40.92
C LEU A 155 16.07 28.55 -40.10
N GLY A 156 14.96 29.25 -40.01
CA GLY A 156 14.85 30.47 -39.20
C GLY A 156 15.33 31.75 -39.90
N TYR A 157 15.45 31.75 -41.25
CA TYR A 157 15.95 32.90 -42.01
C TYR A 157 14.84 33.91 -42.34
N ALA A 158 14.45 34.71 -41.33
CA ALA A 158 13.34 35.67 -41.47
C ALA A 158 13.53 36.67 -42.61
N LYS A 159 14.76 37.12 -42.89
CA LYS A 159 15.06 38.06 -43.98
C LYS A 159 14.84 37.43 -45.37
N LEU A 160 15.29 36.18 -45.57
CA LEU A 160 15.08 35.41 -46.78
C LEU A 160 13.59 35.12 -47.02
N ALA A 161 12.91 34.66 -45.94
CA ALA A 161 11.46 34.41 -45.98
C ALA A 161 10.68 35.70 -46.36
N LYS A 162 11.05 36.84 -45.76
CA LYS A 162 10.43 38.16 -46.12
C LYS A 162 10.61 38.51 -47.59
N ARG A 163 11.81 38.30 -48.11
CA ARG A 163 12.09 38.59 -49.51
C ARG A 163 11.28 37.72 -50.47
N LEU A 164 11.13 36.42 -50.14
CA LEU A 164 10.33 35.46 -50.90
C LEU A 164 8.83 35.80 -50.84
N MET A 165 8.31 36.15 -49.65
CA MET A 165 6.93 36.61 -49.47
C MET A 165 6.60 37.90 -50.23
N ALA A 166 7.59 38.74 -50.53
CA ALA A 166 7.41 39.93 -51.32
C ALA A 166 7.30 39.66 -52.87
N THR A 167 7.42 38.38 -53.26
CA THR A 167 7.19 37.96 -54.67
C THR A 167 5.74 37.49 -54.77
N ASP A 168 5.12 37.75 -55.97
CA ASP A 168 3.76 37.27 -56.28
C ASP A 168 3.73 35.75 -56.58
N MET A 169 4.82 35.03 -56.30
CA MET A 169 5.01 33.62 -56.68
C MET A 169 4.63 32.64 -55.61
N ILE A 170 4.18 33.10 -54.42
CA ILE A 170 3.88 32.24 -53.29
C ILE A 170 2.37 32.03 -53.15
N ARG A 171 1.94 30.77 -53.26
CA ARG A 171 0.54 30.41 -52.98
C ARG A 171 0.24 30.46 -51.51
N PRO A 172 -1.01 30.81 -51.09
CA PRO A 172 -1.40 30.89 -49.68
C PRO A 172 -1.13 29.60 -48.92
N ARG A 173 -1.31 28.44 -49.55
CA ARG A 173 -1.07 27.14 -48.91
C ARG A 173 0.42 26.89 -48.62
N ALA A 174 1.32 27.32 -49.54
CA ALA A 174 2.77 27.19 -49.31
C ALA A 174 3.23 28.13 -48.19
N ALA A 175 2.70 29.33 -48.14
CA ALA A 175 2.96 30.30 -47.08
C ALA A 175 2.44 29.79 -45.71
N LEU A 176 1.27 29.15 -45.68
CA LEU A 176 0.74 28.52 -44.43
C LEU A 176 1.63 27.38 -43.97
N ARG A 177 2.13 26.52 -44.86
CA ARG A 177 3.08 25.45 -44.50
C ARG A 177 4.38 26.02 -43.95
N ALA A 178 4.87 27.13 -44.52
CA ALA A 178 6.04 27.83 -44.02
C ALA A 178 5.81 28.36 -42.59
N LEU A 179 4.64 28.95 -42.32
CA LEU A 179 4.25 29.42 -41.01
C LEU A 179 4.18 28.26 -40.00
N VAL A 180 3.50 27.16 -40.32
CA VAL A 180 3.41 25.97 -39.46
C VAL A 180 4.79 25.39 -39.22
N SER A 181 5.66 25.31 -40.25
CA SER A 181 7.04 24.84 -40.10
C SER A 181 7.84 25.71 -39.13
N ALA A 182 7.76 27.04 -39.26
CA ALA A 182 8.43 27.97 -38.34
C ALA A 182 7.90 27.83 -36.88
N CYS A 183 6.59 27.62 -36.74
CA CYS A 183 5.96 27.35 -35.42
C CYS A 183 6.47 26.05 -34.80
N CYS A 184 6.61 24.98 -35.58
CA CYS A 184 7.15 23.71 -35.11
C CYS A 184 8.61 23.84 -34.64
N ARG A 185 9.38 24.69 -35.28
CA ARG A 185 10.82 24.88 -35.05
C ARG A 185 11.15 25.96 -34.01
N GLY A 186 10.20 26.77 -33.60
CA GLY A 186 10.40 27.80 -32.59
C GLY A 186 10.95 29.13 -33.07
N PHE A 187 10.93 29.40 -34.38
CA PHE A 187 11.48 30.65 -34.95
C PHE A 187 10.48 31.81 -34.87
N VAL A 188 10.45 32.52 -33.73
CA VAL A 188 9.54 33.64 -33.46
C VAL A 188 9.63 34.72 -34.52
N ASP A 189 10.85 35.12 -34.94
CA ASP A 189 11.07 36.17 -35.91
C ASP A 189 10.45 35.85 -37.28
N VAL A 190 10.50 34.57 -37.68
CA VAL A 190 9.87 34.12 -38.94
C VAL A 190 8.36 34.12 -38.81
N VAL A 191 7.83 33.64 -37.67
CA VAL A 191 6.38 33.61 -37.40
C VAL A 191 5.82 35.02 -37.40
N ASP A 192 6.42 35.93 -36.66
CA ASP A 192 5.99 37.34 -36.59
C ASP A 192 6.06 38.02 -37.97
N MET A 193 7.10 37.74 -38.72
CA MET A 193 7.26 38.28 -40.06
C MET A 193 6.16 37.76 -40.99
N LEU A 194 5.88 36.46 -41.00
CA LEU A 194 4.86 35.85 -41.86
C LEU A 194 3.45 36.37 -41.51
N ILE A 195 3.12 36.51 -40.21
CA ILE A 195 1.85 37.11 -39.76
C ILE A 195 1.76 38.58 -40.23
N LYS A 196 2.83 39.35 -40.08
CA LYS A 196 2.86 40.74 -40.58
C LYS A 196 2.71 40.86 -42.10
N CYS A 197 3.04 39.82 -42.86
CA CYS A 197 2.75 39.73 -44.30
C CYS A 197 1.28 39.42 -44.64
N GLY A 198 0.40 39.33 -43.62
CA GLY A 198 -1.04 39.13 -43.78
C GLY A 198 -1.51 37.68 -43.86
N LEU A 199 -0.68 36.72 -43.42
CA LEU A 199 -1.10 35.33 -43.34
C LEU A 199 -2.13 35.12 -42.24
N ASP A 200 -3.18 34.37 -42.55
CA ASP A 200 -4.16 33.94 -41.54
C ASP A 200 -3.58 32.80 -40.68
N ALA A 201 -3.16 33.15 -39.47
CA ALA A 201 -2.62 32.20 -38.53
C ALA A 201 -3.66 31.14 -38.05
N ASN A 202 -4.95 31.37 -38.30
CA ASN A 202 -6.03 30.43 -37.98
C ASN A 202 -6.26 29.38 -39.07
N ALA A 203 -5.71 29.58 -40.26
CA ALA A 203 -5.84 28.60 -41.31
C ALA A 203 -5.18 27.27 -40.94
N THR A 204 -5.75 26.16 -41.42
CA THR A 204 -5.28 24.81 -41.13
C THR A 204 -4.63 24.15 -42.32
N ASP A 205 -3.55 23.41 -42.10
CA ASP A 205 -2.97 22.49 -43.08
C ASP A 205 -2.59 21.16 -42.40
N ARG A 206 -2.40 20.14 -43.23
CA ARG A 206 -1.97 18.83 -42.75
C ARG A 206 -0.44 18.76 -42.70
N VAL A 207 0.09 18.51 -41.53
CA VAL A 207 1.52 18.41 -41.26
C VAL A 207 1.86 17.07 -40.66
N LEU A 208 2.99 16.51 -41.09
CA LEU A 208 3.57 15.30 -40.50
C LEU A 208 4.45 15.71 -39.35
N LEU A 209 4.02 15.37 -38.11
CA LEU A 209 4.77 15.66 -36.89
C LEU A 209 5.29 14.37 -36.26
N ARG A 210 6.43 14.47 -35.58
CA ARG A 210 7.01 13.36 -34.83
C ARG A 210 6.08 12.98 -33.67
N SER A 211 5.75 11.69 -33.61
CA SER A 211 4.93 11.13 -32.51
C SER A 211 5.71 11.06 -31.19
N SER A 212 5.03 10.79 -30.11
CA SER A 212 5.65 10.47 -28.81
C SER A 212 6.53 9.20 -28.87
N LYS A 213 6.29 8.31 -29.85
CA LYS A 213 7.20 7.20 -30.17
C LYS A 213 8.25 7.68 -31.18
N PRO A 214 9.56 7.53 -30.89
CA PRO A 214 10.64 8.09 -31.74
C PRO A 214 10.60 7.69 -33.21
N SER A 215 10.10 6.48 -33.52
CA SER A 215 10.02 5.93 -34.87
C SER A 215 8.75 6.32 -35.64
N LEU A 216 7.80 7.03 -35.02
CA LEU A 216 6.50 7.31 -35.62
C LEU A 216 6.29 8.81 -35.88
N TYR A 217 5.75 9.16 -37.04
CA TYR A 217 5.26 10.50 -37.37
C TYR A 217 3.74 10.48 -37.53
N THR A 218 3.07 11.47 -36.97
CA THR A 218 1.62 11.55 -36.98
C THR A 218 1.15 12.66 -37.92
N ASN A 219 0.25 12.33 -38.83
CA ASN A 219 -0.44 13.32 -39.65
C ASN A 219 -1.44 14.12 -38.83
N ILE A 220 -1.27 15.43 -38.79
CA ILE A 220 -2.09 16.33 -37.97
C ILE A 220 -2.62 17.46 -38.83
N ASP A 221 -3.96 17.67 -38.82
CA ASP A 221 -4.56 18.89 -39.34
C ASP A 221 -4.40 19.95 -38.25
N CYS A 222 -3.46 20.88 -38.44
CA CYS A 222 -3.13 21.90 -37.46
C CYS A 222 -3.04 23.30 -38.06
N ASN A 223 -3.20 24.30 -37.21
CA ASN A 223 -2.87 25.70 -37.46
C ASN A 223 -1.56 26.07 -36.76
N ALA A 224 -1.15 27.32 -36.86
CA ALA A 224 0.07 27.84 -36.24
C ALA A 224 0.10 27.58 -34.72
N LEU A 225 -1.01 27.80 -33.99
CA LEU A 225 -1.07 27.61 -32.54
C LEU A 225 -0.96 26.13 -32.17
N SER A 226 -1.70 25.26 -32.83
CA SER A 226 -1.64 23.82 -32.55
C SER A 226 -0.25 23.23 -32.86
N ALA A 227 0.39 23.70 -33.96
CA ALA A 227 1.75 23.31 -34.28
C ALA A 227 2.75 23.71 -33.18
N ALA A 228 2.64 24.93 -32.67
CA ALA A 228 3.48 25.43 -31.59
C ALA A 228 3.25 24.66 -30.29
N VAL A 229 2.00 24.33 -29.93
CA VAL A 229 1.65 23.54 -28.74
C VAL A 229 2.20 22.11 -28.84
N ILE A 230 1.96 21.42 -29.95
CA ILE A 230 2.40 20.05 -30.18
C ILE A 230 3.93 19.94 -30.14
N CYS A 231 4.62 20.95 -30.72
CA CYS A 231 6.07 21.03 -30.71
C CYS A 231 6.66 21.71 -29.45
N ARG A 232 5.84 22.03 -28.46
CA ARG A 232 6.24 22.56 -27.14
C ARG A 232 6.97 23.92 -27.24
N GLN A 233 6.57 24.79 -28.16
CA GLN A 233 7.20 26.08 -28.42
C GLN A 233 6.53 27.21 -27.63
N THR A 234 6.90 27.37 -26.37
CA THR A 234 6.26 28.32 -25.42
C THR A 234 6.32 29.77 -25.92
N SER A 235 7.45 30.21 -26.49
CA SER A 235 7.63 31.56 -27.00
C SER A 235 6.70 31.87 -28.15
N ILE A 236 6.53 30.91 -29.06
CA ILE A 236 5.60 31.02 -30.23
C ILE A 236 4.15 31.07 -29.75
N VAL A 237 3.77 30.19 -28.81
CA VAL A 237 2.42 30.21 -28.19
C VAL A 237 2.12 31.60 -27.62
N ARG A 238 3.08 32.19 -26.91
CA ARG A 238 2.93 33.53 -26.32
C ARG A 238 2.76 34.61 -27.39
N SER A 239 3.59 34.61 -28.45
CA SER A 239 3.50 35.55 -29.56
C SER A 239 2.15 35.43 -30.29
N LEU A 240 1.71 34.19 -30.58
CA LEU A 240 0.45 33.93 -31.27
C LEU A 240 -0.77 34.38 -30.45
N LEU A 241 -0.76 34.11 -29.09
CA LEU A 241 -1.82 34.58 -28.22
C LEU A 241 -1.88 36.11 -28.13
N GLN A 242 -0.72 36.79 -28.14
CA GLN A 242 -0.65 38.24 -28.18
C GLN A 242 -1.16 38.81 -29.51
N ALA A 243 -0.98 38.06 -30.60
CA ALA A 243 -1.53 38.42 -31.92
C ALA A 243 -3.04 38.17 -32.07
N GLY A 244 -3.70 37.67 -31.02
CA GLY A 244 -5.16 37.49 -31.00
C GLY A 244 -5.67 36.27 -31.76
N ILE A 245 -4.89 35.19 -31.86
CA ILE A 245 -5.31 33.96 -32.51
C ILE A 245 -6.53 33.32 -31.84
N LYS A 246 -7.42 32.72 -32.62
CA LYS A 246 -8.58 31.99 -32.12
C LYS A 246 -8.17 30.69 -31.43
N MET A 247 -8.71 30.44 -30.23
CA MET A 247 -8.39 29.25 -29.43
C MET A 247 -9.50 28.19 -29.47
N ASP A 248 -10.64 28.47 -30.06
CA ASP A 248 -11.78 27.55 -30.18
C ASP A 248 -11.60 26.49 -31.30
N LEU A 249 -10.45 26.49 -31.93
CA LEU A 249 -10.11 25.55 -32.96
C LEU A 249 -9.93 24.12 -32.43
N LYS A 250 -10.54 23.20 -33.14
CA LYS A 250 -10.40 21.77 -32.89
C LYS A 250 -9.35 21.17 -33.82
N VAL A 251 -8.37 20.50 -33.23
CA VAL A 251 -7.26 19.87 -33.94
C VAL A 251 -7.58 18.39 -34.12
N ARG A 252 -7.51 17.89 -35.35
CA ARG A 252 -7.55 16.45 -35.60
C ARG A 252 -6.14 15.89 -35.52
N VAL A 253 -5.90 15.12 -34.48
CA VAL A 253 -4.71 14.29 -34.39
C VAL A 253 -5.02 13.02 -35.18
N GLY A 254 -4.34 12.82 -36.32
CA GLY A 254 -4.65 11.75 -37.26
C GLY A 254 -4.51 10.34 -36.65
N ALA A 255 -5.37 9.44 -37.12
CA ALA A 255 -5.32 8.02 -36.76
C ALA A 255 -4.17 7.25 -37.42
N TRP A 256 -3.32 7.90 -38.21
CA TRP A 256 -2.26 7.29 -38.97
C TRP A 256 -0.93 7.98 -38.68
N SER A 257 0.07 7.18 -38.41
CA SER A 257 1.46 7.62 -38.26
C SER A 257 2.35 6.93 -39.26
N TRP A 258 3.39 7.64 -39.68
CA TRP A 258 4.44 7.10 -40.51
C TRP A 258 5.49 6.39 -39.66
N ASP A 259 5.70 5.13 -39.91
CA ASP A 259 6.78 4.35 -39.29
C ASP A 259 8.05 4.51 -40.13
N ILE A 260 9.06 5.21 -39.61
CA ILE A 260 10.31 5.48 -40.31
C ILE A 260 11.08 4.20 -40.61
N ASP A 261 11.05 3.25 -39.69
CA ASP A 261 11.84 2.02 -39.78
C ASP A 261 11.26 1.07 -40.84
N LYS A 262 9.93 1.11 -41.03
CA LYS A 262 9.21 0.27 -41.98
C LYS A 262 8.89 0.97 -43.29
N GLY A 263 8.93 2.31 -43.34
CA GLY A 263 8.53 3.09 -44.48
C GLY A 263 7.04 2.99 -44.83
N GLU A 264 6.18 2.67 -43.84
CA GLU A 264 4.74 2.45 -44.04
C GLU A 264 3.89 3.32 -43.13
N GLU A 265 2.67 3.66 -43.57
CA GLU A 265 1.67 4.28 -42.70
C GLU A 265 1.02 3.21 -41.81
N THR A 266 1.12 3.40 -40.50
CA THR A 266 0.48 2.53 -39.53
C THR A 266 -0.63 3.24 -38.79
N ARG A 267 -1.70 2.53 -38.44
CA ARG A 267 -2.78 3.08 -37.64
C ARG A 267 -2.35 3.20 -36.19
N VAL A 268 -2.36 4.40 -35.61
CA VAL A 268 -2.00 4.68 -34.23
C VAL A 268 -3.27 4.97 -33.44
N GLY A 269 -3.68 3.99 -32.62
CA GLY A 269 -4.75 4.12 -31.64
C GLY A 269 -6.14 4.48 -32.16
N ALA A 270 -7.16 3.84 -31.64
CA ALA A 270 -8.56 4.09 -32.00
C ALA A 270 -9.13 5.41 -31.47
N GLY A 271 -8.41 6.11 -30.58
CA GLY A 271 -8.87 7.31 -29.86
C GLY A 271 -8.48 8.66 -30.48
N LEU A 272 -7.60 8.65 -31.48
CA LEU A 272 -7.01 9.88 -32.04
C LEU A 272 -7.76 10.45 -33.24
N ALA A 273 -8.88 9.85 -33.67
CA ALA A 273 -9.66 10.32 -34.82
C ALA A 273 -10.59 11.51 -34.51
N ASP A 274 -10.80 11.82 -33.24
CA ASP A 274 -11.67 12.91 -32.81
C ASP A 274 -10.91 14.23 -32.71
N ALA A 275 -11.59 15.34 -33.08
CA ALA A 275 -10.99 16.65 -33.02
C ALA A 275 -10.87 17.13 -31.56
N TYR A 276 -9.65 17.31 -31.05
CA TYR A 276 -9.35 17.79 -29.71
C TYR A 276 -9.34 19.33 -29.65
N SER A 277 -9.67 19.88 -28.48
CA SER A 277 -9.37 21.28 -28.18
C SER A 277 -7.86 21.47 -27.99
N ILE A 278 -7.40 22.70 -28.18
CA ILE A 278 -5.97 23.03 -28.03
C ILE A 278 -5.43 22.73 -26.61
N THR A 279 -6.25 22.87 -25.60
CA THR A 279 -5.88 22.56 -24.19
C THR A 279 -5.66 21.04 -23.98
N TRP A 280 -6.41 20.20 -24.71
CA TRP A 280 -6.20 18.74 -24.66
C TRP A 280 -4.88 18.37 -25.32
N CYS A 281 -4.56 19.02 -26.46
CA CYS A 281 -3.26 18.85 -27.08
C CYS A 281 -2.12 19.29 -26.14
N ALA A 282 -2.29 20.38 -25.39
CA ALA A 282 -1.30 20.84 -24.44
C ALA A 282 -1.08 19.88 -23.25
N VAL A 283 -2.08 19.10 -22.87
CA VAL A 283 -1.93 18.03 -21.85
C VAL A 283 -1.20 16.82 -22.44
N GLU A 284 -1.53 16.42 -23.66
CA GLU A 284 -0.91 15.26 -24.32
C GLU A 284 0.54 15.51 -24.72
N TYR A 285 0.84 16.72 -25.23
CA TYR A 285 2.18 17.15 -25.58
C TYR A 285 2.79 18.09 -24.53
N PHE A 286 2.58 17.75 -23.27
CA PHE A 286 2.96 18.56 -22.14
C PHE A 286 4.48 18.81 -22.11
N GLU A 287 4.88 20.05 -21.92
CA GLU A 287 6.27 20.41 -21.60
C GLU A 287 6.50 20.44 -20.09
N VAL A 288 7.74 20.19 -19.69
CA VAL A 288 8.09 19.99 -18.27
C VAL A 288 7.65 21.16 -17.37
N SER A 289 7.72 22.40 -17.88
CA SER A 289 7.35 23.59 -17.10
C SER A 289 5.84 23.81 -16.99
N GLY A 290 5.01 23.20 -17.85
CA GLY A 290 3.57 23.45 -17.93
C GLY A 290 3.17 24.88 -18.34
N SER A 291 4.11 25.64 -18.87
CA SER A 291 3.91 27.05 -19.22
C SER A 291 2.87 27.24 -20.32
N ILE A 292 2.88 26.37 -21.33
CA ILE A 292 1.90 26.42 -22.44
C ILE A 292 0.48 26.19 -21.91
N LEU A 293 0.31 25.14 -21.09
CA LEU A 293 -1.00 24.85 -20.50
C LEU A 293 -1.50 26.02 -19.64
N ARG A 294 -0.63 26.62 -18.81
CA ARG A 294 -0.98 27.81 -18.00
C ARG A 294 -1.36 29.02 -18.88
N LEU A 295 -0.67 29.24 -19.98
CA LEU A 295 -0.98 30.31 -20.90
C LEU A 295 -2.38 30.13 -21.52
N LEU A 296 -2.70 28.93 -21.97
CA LEU A 296 -4.01 28.61 -22.57
C LEU A 296 -5.15 28.70 -21.53
N LEU A 297 -4.92 28.23 -20.29
CA LEU A 297 -5.91 28.25 -19.22
C LEU A 297 -6.25 29.64 -18.69
N ARG A 298 -5.50 30.68 -19.06
CA ARG A 298 -5.90 32.09 -18.81
C ARG A 298 -7.12 32.50 -19.62
N HIS A 299 -7.36 31.82 -20.73
CA HIS A 299 -8.39 32.15 -21.71
C HIS A 299 -9.49 31.09 -21.83
N ILE A 300 -9.17 29.83 -21.49
CA ILE A 300 -10.07 28.67 -21.59
C ILE A 300 -10.28 28.07 -20.21
N SER A 301 -11.52 27.80 -19.85
CA SER A 301 -11.83 27.16 -18.56
C SER A 301 -11.21 25.78 -18.45
N PRO A 302 -10.52 25.43 -17.33
CA PRO A 302 -9.98 24.10 -17.10
C PRO A 302 -11.08 23.03 -17.01
N ASN A 303 -12.32 23.43 -16.71
CA ASN A 303 -13.49 22.57 -16.53
C ASN A 303 -14.31 22.38 -17.84
N SER A 304 -13.78 22.83 -18.98
CA SER A 304 -14.43 22.62 -20.27
C SER A 304 -14.55 21.13 -20.57
N LEU A 305 -15.75 20.72 -21.02
CA LEU A 305 -16.05 19.33 -21.30
C LEU A 305 -15.76 18.93 -22.73
N HIS A 306 -15.15 17.77 -22.92
CA HIS A 306 -15.00 17.10 -24.19
C HIS A 306 -15.48 15.65 -24.05
N TYR A 307 -16.58 15.29 -24.70
CA TYR A 307 -17.22 13.98 -24.55
C TYR A 307 -17.50 13.59 -23.09
N GLY A 308 -17.94 14.56 -22.27
CA GLY A 308 -18.26 14.35 -20.86
C GLY A 308 -17.05 14.22 -19.92
N ARG A 309 -15.83 14.46 -20.42
CA ARG A 309 -14.59 14.46 -19.64
C ARG A 309 -14.06 15.88 -19.50
N THR A 310 -13.41 16.18 -18.39
CA THR A 310 -12.65 17.42 -18.20
C THR A 310 -11.16 17.19 -18.50
N LEU A 311 -10.38 18.27 -18.56
CA LEU A 311 -8.93 18.21 -18.78
C LEU A 311 -8.20 17.38 -17.73
N ILE A 312 -8.64 17.41 -16.46
CA ILE A 312 -8.02 16.61 -15.39
C ILE A 312 -8.15 15.11 -15.67
N HIS A 313 -9.31 14.65 -16.18
CA HIS A 313 -9.45 13.26 -16.59
C HIS A 313 -8.51 12.87 -17.72
N HIS A 314 -8.31 13.79 -18.68
CA HIS A 314 -7.36 13.54 -19.78
C HIS A 314 -5.92 13.47 -19.26
N ALA A 315 -5.53 14.38 -18.37
CA ALA A 315 -4.21 14.36 -17.75
C ALA A 315 -3.95 13.08 -16.95
N ILE A 316 -4.97 12.55 -16.25
CA ILE A 316 -4.91 11.25 -15.56
C ILE A 316 -4.70 10.12 -16.58
N LEU A 317 -5.49 10.08 -17.66
CA LEU A 317 -5.35 9.06 -18.71
C LEU A 317 -3.98 9.08 -19.39
N CYS A 318 -3.35 10.25 -19.48
CA CYS A 318 -1.97 10.41 -19.95
C CYS A 318 -0.91 10.06 -18.91
N ASN A 319 -1.31 9.70 -17.67
CA ASN A 319 -0.43 9.50 -16.51
C ASN A 319 0.52 10.69 -16.28
N ASN A 320 0.01 11.92 -16.42
CA ASN A 320 0.81 13.13 -16.31
C ASN A 320 0.48 13.89 -15.01
N ALA A 321 1.23 13.58 -13.96
CA ALA A 321 1.07 14.20 -12.63
C ALA A 321 1.32 15.71 -12.68
N SER A 322 2.34 16.16 -13.42
CA SER A 322 2.65 17.60 -13.55
C SER A 322 1.53 18.37 -14.25
N ALA A 323 0.88 17.79 -15.26
CA ALA A 323 -0.29 18.40 -15.88
C ALA A 323 -1.48 18.48 -14.92
N VAL A 324 -1.69 17.45 -14.09
CA VAL A 324 -2.72 17.45 -13.03
C VAL A 324 -2.44 18.58 -12.05
N GLU A 325 -1.21 18.74 -11.58
CA GLU A 325 -0.82 19.82 -10.67
C GLU A 325 -1.10 21.22 -11.27
N VAL A 326 -0.71 21.43 -12.52
CA VAL A 326 -0.98 22.69 -13.24
C VAL A 326 -2.48 22.97 -13.35
N LEU A 327 -3.27 21.95 -13.65
CA LEU A 327 -4.74 22.06 -13.77
C LEU A 327 -5.39 22.42 -12.43
N LEU A 328 -4.96 21.78 -11.36
CA LEU A 328 -5.46 22.07 -10.01
C LEU A 328 -5.11 23.50 -9.59
N ASN A 329 -3.88 23.95 -9.84
CA ASN A 329 -3.44 25.31 -9.56
C ASN A 329 -4.20 26.37 -10.41
N CYS A 330 -4.77 25.97 -11.55
CA CYS A 330 -5.60 26.82 -12.42
C CYS A 330 -7.10 26.69 -12.14
N GLY A 331 -7.53 26.00 -11.09
CA GLY A 331 -8.92 25.89 -10.67
C GLY A 331 -9.72 24.80 -11.38
N ALA A 332 -9.07 23.70 -11.76
CA ALA A 332 -9.77 22.52 -12.25
C ALA A 332 -10.58 21.87 -11.10
N ASP A 333 -11.81 21.45 -11.41
CA ASP A 333 -12.68 20.75 -10.46
C ASP A 333 -12.15 19.32 -10.25
N ILE A 334 -11.60 19.11 -9.05
CA ILE A 334 -11.00 17.85 -8.63
C ILE A 334 -12.05 16.75 -8.36
N GLU A 335 -13.31 17.15 -8.16
CA GLU A 335 -14.40 16.23 -7.81
C GLU A 335 -15.35 15.93 -8.98
N PHE A 336 -15.11 16.51 -10.15
CA PHE A 336 -15.99 16.33 -11.29
C PHE A 336 -16.08 14.87 -11.72
N PRO A 337 -17.29 14.25 -11.73
CA PRO A 337 -17.42 12.83 -12.09
C PRO A 337 -17.49 12.63 -13.61
N VAL A 338 -16.76 11.66 -14.14
CA VAL A 338 -16.91 11.19 -15.52
C VAL A 338 -17.77 9.95 -15.58
N LYS A 339 -18.72 9.89 -16.53
CA LYS A 339 -19.52 8.70 -16.78
C LYS A 339 -18.74 7.73 -17.67
N THR A 340 -18.53 6.53 -17.16
CA THR A 340 -17.93 5.43 -17.95
C THR A 340 -18.96 4.78 -18.86
N THR A 341 -18.49 3.90 -19.77
CA THR A 341 -19.35 3.08 -20.64
C THR A 341 -20.33 2.21 -19.84
N SER A 342 -19.95 1.80 -18.63
CA SER A 342 -20.78 1.06 -17.68
C SER A 342 -21.75 1.95 -16.87
N LYS A 343 -21.92 3.22 -17.25
CA LYS A 343 -22.74 4.24 -16.54
C LYS A 343 -22.29 4.54 -15.10
N THR A 344 -21.15 4.07 -14.68
CA THR A 344 -20.57 4.43 -13.39
C THR A 344 -19.97 5.83 -13.46
N ALA A 345 -20.23 6.65 -12.45
CA ALA A 345 -19.61 7.95 -12.30
C ALA A 345 -18.32 7.78 -11.50
N LEU A 346 -17.17 8.04 -12.15
CA LEU A 346 -15.85 8.00 -11.51
C LEU A 346 -15.30 9.41 -11.36
N ARG A 347 -14.91 9.77 -10.15
CA ARG A 347 -14.17 11.00 -9.89
C ARG A 347 -12.68 10.81 -10.24
N PRO A 348 -11.89 11.89 -10.37
CA PRO A 348 -10.46 11.81 -10.64
C PRO A 348 -9.69 10.83 -9.75
N ILE A 349 -9.97 10.82 -8.44
CA ILE A 349 -9.35 9.91 -7.48
C ILE A 349 -9.68 8.43 -7.77
N HIS A 350 -10.92 8.13 -8.14
CA HIS A 350 -11.33 6.77 -8.49
C HIS A 350 -10.65 6.28 -9.77
N LEU A 351 -10.52 7.17 -10.76
CA LEU A 351 -9.88 6.85 -12.04
C LEU A 351 -8.38 6.58 -11.85
N SER A 352 -7.69 7.42 -11.08
CA SER A 352 -6.26 7.23 -10.77
C SER A 352 -6.01 5.96 -9.96
N ALA A 353 -6.89 5.65 -8.99
CA ALA A 353 -6.84 4.41 -8.21
C ALA A 353 -7.08 3.17 -9.08
N GLN A 354 -8.00 3.24 -10.06
CA GLN A 354 -8.28 2.16 -10.99
C GLN A 354 -7.12 1.88 -11.95
N LEU A 355 -6.43 2.93 -12.39
CA LEU A 355 -5.29 2.82 -13.32
C LEU A 355 -3.96 2.53 -12.62
N GLY A 356 -3.89 2.69 -11.31
CA GLY A 356 -2.68 2.45 -10.53
C GLY A 356 -1.62 3.57 -10.64
N PHE A 357 -2.02 4.80 -10.94
CA PHE A 357 -1.12 5.92 -11.14
C PHE A 357 -0.80 6.64 -9.84
N VAL A 358 0.28 6.22 -9.20
CA VAL A 358 0.68 6.63 -7.84
C VAL A 358 0.95 8.13 -7.76
N GLU A 359 1.76 8.68 -8.66
CA GLU A 359 2.13 10.10 -8.66
C GLU A 359 0.92 11.00 -8.89
N VAL A 360 0.05 10.62 -9.84
CA VAL A 360 -1.21 11.31 -10.10
C VAL A 360 -2.12 11.29 -8.88
N LEU A 361 -2.23 10.14 -8.22
CA LEU A 361 -3.01 9.99 -7.00
C LEU A 361 -2.49 10.89 -5.88
N GLN A 362 -1.16 10.96 -5.71
CA GLN A 362 -0.53 11.86 -4.75
C GLN A 362 -0.86 13.33 -5.03
N CYS A 363 -0.78 13.75 -6.31
CA CYS A 363 -1.14 15.10 -6.70
C CYS A 363 -2.60 15.44 -6.37
N LEU A 364 -3.53 14.51 -6.59
CA LEU A 364 -4.94 14.70 -6.26
C LEU A 364 -5.16 14.83 -4.75
N ILE A 365 -4.50 14.01 -3.96
CA ILE A 365 -4.59 14.06 -2.49
C ILE A 365 -4.03 15.39 -1.97
N VAL A 366 -2.87 15.82 -2.46
CA VAL A 366 -2.28 17.12 -2.10
C VAL A 366 -3.19 18.28 -2.54
N GLY A 367 -3.87 18.11 -3.69
CA GLY A 367 -4.85 19.07 -4.19
C GLY A 367 -6.15 19.14 -3.39
N GLY A 368 -6.31 18.31 -2.34
CA GLY A 368 -7.43 18.36 -1.41
C GLY A 368 -8.69 17.63 -1.90
N CYS A 369 -8.54 16.56 -2.67
CA CYS A 369 -9.69 15.73 -3.06
C CYS A 369 -10.30 15.00 -1.85
N ASP A 370 -11.59 14.69 -1.93
CA ASP A 370 -12.27 13.82 -0.96
C ASP A 370 -11.77 12.38 -1.12
N ILE A 371 -10.87 11.97 -0.20
CA ILE A 371 -10.20 10.66 -0.21
C ILE A 371 -11.21 9.53 -0.07
N ASP A 372 -12.28 9.76 0.69
CA ASP A 372 -13.31 8.77 1.00
C ASP A 372 -14.56 8.91 0.12
N SER A 373 -14.46 9.70 -0.95
CA SER A 373 -15.51 9.82 -1.94
C SER A 373 -15.91 8.45 -2.50
N ARG A 374 -17.19 8.31 -2.85
CA ARG A 374 -17.75 7.02 -3.27
C ARG A 374 -18.25 7.05 -4.70
N THR A 375 -18.07 5.95 -5.41
CA THR A 375 -18.70 5.70 -6.71
C THR A 375 -20.20 5.44 -6.56
N ALA A 376 -20.92 5.30 -7.68
CA ALA A 376 -22.32 4.92 -7.68
C ALA A 376 -22.60 3.54 -7.01
N PHE A 377 -21.59 2.66 -6.96
CA PHE A 377 -21.65 1.38 -6.26
C PHE A 377 -21.20 1.46 -4.79
N GLY A 378 -20.88 2.65 -4.31
CA GLY A 378 -20.38 2.87 -2.96
C GLY A 378 -18.91 2.52 -2.76
N ASP A 379 -18.15 2.17 -3.82
CA ASP A 379 -16.74 1.88 -3.71
C ASP A 379 -15.94 3.16 -3.44
N SER A 380 -15.04 3.14 -2.46
CA SER A 380 -14.02 4.17 -2.25
C SER A 380 -12.79 3.92 -3.12
N ALA A 381 -11.90 4.91 -3.23
CA ALA A 381 -10.62 4.75 -3.94
C ALA A 381 -9.78 3.59 -3.38
N LEU A 382 -9.80 3.41 -2.05
CA LEU A 382 -9.13 2.30 -1.37
C LEU A 382 -9.67 0.92 -1.82
N MET A 383 -11.00 0.78 -1.93
CA MET A 383 -11.64 -0.44 -2.41
C MET A 383 -11.31 -0.72 -3.87
N ILE A 384 -11.22 0.32 -4.70
CA ILE A 384 -10.79 0.22 -6.09
C ILE A 384 -9.35 -0.28 -6.18
N CYS A 385 -8.42 0.27 -5.40
CA CYS A 385 -7.04 -0.21 -5.32
C CYS A 385 -6.97 -1.69 -4.93
N ALA A 386 -7.78 -2.13 -3.97
CA ALA A 386 -7.84 -3.53 -3.54
C ALA A 386 -8.36 -4.44 -4.67
N ARG A 387 -9.38 -4.00 -5.43
CA ARG A 387 -9.96 -4.75 -6.57
C ARG A 387 -8.97 -4.92 -7.72
N TYR A 388 -8.21 -3.87 -8.05
CA TYR A 388 -7.26 -3.87 -9.15
C TYR A 388 -5.83 -4.24 -8.74
N LYS A 389 -5.59 -4.52 -7.45
CA LYS A 389 -4.31 -4.96 -6.87
C LYS A 389 -3.19 -3.91 -6.93
N HIS A 390 -3.54 -2.65 -6.79
CA HIS A 390 -2.58 -1.54 -6.81
C HIS A 390 -2.07 -1.22 -5.39
N GLY A 391 -1.04 -1.96 -4.94
CA GLY A 391 -0.51 -1.86 -3.58
C GLY A 391 0.08 -0.48 -3.26
N ASP A 392 0.82 0.11 -4.18
CA ASP A 392 1.44 1.41 -3.94
C ASP A 392 0.42 2.55 -3.87
N CYS A 393 -0.65 2.50 -4.68
CA CYS A 393 -1.78 3.42 -4.54
C CYS A 393 -2.50 3.24 -3.20
N LEU A 394 -2.67 1.99 -2.75
CA LEU A 394 -3.27 1.69 -1.45
C LEU A 394 -2.43 2.26 -0.31
N LYS A 395 -1.10 2.13 -0.36
CA LYS A 395 -0.18 2.71 0.64
C LYS A 395 -0.31 4.24 0.70
N VAL A 396 -0.39 4.89 -0.45
CA VAL A 396 -0.55 6.34 -0.53
C VAL A 396 -1.87 6.79 0.08
N LEU A 397 -2.98 6.14 -0.27
CA LEU A 397 -4.31 6.42 0.31
C LEU A 397 -4.34 6.17 1.82
N ALA A 398 -3.84 5.02 2.27
CA ALA A 398 -3.77 4.69 3.69
C ALA A 398 -2.91 5.69 4.48
N SER A 399 -1.76 6.11 3.90
CA SER A 399 -0.89 7.10 4.52
C SER A 399 -1.50 8.50 4.57
N ALA A 400 -2.45 8.79 3.69
CA ALA A 400 -3.20 10.03 3.65
C ALA A 400 -4.47 10.02 4.54
N GLY A 401 -4.77 8.91 5.20
CA GLY A 401 -5.88 8.77 6.14
C GLY A 401 -7.17 8.24 5.53
N ALA A 402 -7.13 7.55 4.40
CA ALA A 402 -8.31 6.89 3.82
C ALA A 402 -8.93 5.88 4.78
N ASP A 403 -10.25 5.85 4.84
CA ASP A 403 -11.02 5.07 5.80
C ASP A 403 -11.21 3.62 5.36
N PHE A 404 -10.57 2.69 6.09
CA PHE A 404 -10.71 1.23 5.91
C PHE A 404 -12.02 0.67 6.46
N GLY A 405 -12.71 1.41 7.32
CA GLY A 405 -13.97 1.01 7.93
C GLY A 405 -15.20 1.15 7.01
N LEU A 406 -15.01 1.70 5.80
CA LEU A 406 -16.09 1.86 4.84
C LEU A 406 -16.49 0.54 4.20
N VAL A 407 -17.78 0.43 3.85
CA VAL A 407 -18.34 -0.68 3.07
C VAL A 407 -19.11 -0.14 1.86
N ASN A 408 -19.07 -0.86 0.74
CA ASN A 408 -19.80 -0.51 -0.47
C ASN A 408 -21.29 -0.92 -0.39
N SER A 409 -22.05 -0.69 -1.46
CA SER A 409 -23.49 -1.05 -1.53
C SER A 409 -23.78 -2.55 -1.39
N ALA A 410 -22.78 -3.41 -1.60
CA ALA A 410 -22.86 -4.86 -1.40
C ALA A 410 -22.36 -5.29 0.00
N GLY A 411 -22.07 -4.36 0.92
CA GLY A 411 -21.54 -4.64 2.24
C GLY A 411 -20.07 -5.08 2.26
N GLN A 412 -19.31 -4.85 1.17
CA GLN A 412 -17.92 -5.27 1.05
C GLN A 412 -16.98 -4.15 1.48
N SER A 413 -16.00 -4.49 2.30
CA SER A 413 -14.87 -3.62 2.68
C SER A 413 -13.68 -3.77 1.72
N ALA A 414 -12.67 -2.91 1.84
CA ALA A 414 -11.44 -3.04 1.06
C ALA A 414 -10.73 -4.38 1.29
N SER A 415 -10.72 -4.86 2.53
CA SER A 415 -10.16 -6.17 2.91
C SER A 415 -10.94 -7.33 2.27
N SER A 416 -12.28 -7.33 2.33
CA SER A 416 -13.10 -8.36 1.72
C SER A 416 -12.97 -8.39 0.19
N ILE A 417 -12.87 -7.21 -0.44
CA ILE A 417 -12.63 -7.09 -1.89
C ILE A 417 -11.25 -7.64 -2.27
N ALA A 418 -10.21 -7.39 -1.47
CA ALA A 418 -8.89 -7.98 -1.68
C ALA A 418 -8.94 -9.52 -1.63
N GLY A 419 -9.74 -10.08 -0.72
CA GLY A 419 -10.02 -11.52 -0.63
C GLY A 419 -10.67 -12.07 -1.89
N LEU A 420 -11.72 -11.42 -2.38
CA LEU A 420 -12.42 -11.78 -3.61
C LEU A 420 -11.51 -11.67 -4.84
N ALA A 421 -10.62 -10.69 -4.86
CA ALA A 421 -9.62 -10.50 -5.91
C ALA A 421 -8.44 -11.49 -5.81
N ARG A 422 -8.39 -12.37 -4.81
CA ARG A 422 -7.26 -13.26 -4.51
C ARG A 422 -5.95 -12.48 -4.36
N TRP A 423 -6.00 -11.42 -3.57
CA TRP A 423 -4.85 -10.54 -3.35
C TRP A 423 -4.57 -10.27 -1.86
N ASN A 424 -4.98 -11.19 -0.98
CA ASN A 424 -4.85 -11.04 0.48
C ASN A 424 -3.42 -10.72 0.92
N HIS A 425 -2.43 -11.46 0.41
CA HIS A 425 -1.03 -11.25 0.79
C HIS A 425 -0.53 -9.86 0.38
N GLY A 426 -0.81 -9.42 -0.84
CA GLY A 426 -0.40 -8.07 -1.29
C GLY A 426 -1.11 -6.95 -0.52
N PHE A 427 -2.38 -7.15 -0.18
CA PHE A 427 -3.12 -6.21 0.67
C PHE A 427 -2.52 -6.15 2.07
N GLN A 428 -2.24 -7.31 2.68
CA GLN A 428 -1.60 -7.41 3.98
C GLN A 428 -0.24 -6.71 3.98
N GLN A 429 0.61 -7.00 3.01
CA GLN A 429 1.91 -6.36 2.87
C GLN A 429 1.79 -4.84 2.76
N ALA A 430 0.86 -4.34 1.93
CA ALA A 430 0.69 -2.90 1.74
C ALA A 430 0.24 -2.19 3.03
N VAL A 431 -0.66 -2.79 3.80
CA VAL A 431 -1.10 -2.26 5.09
C VAL A 431 0.04 -2.28 6.12
N GLN A 432 0.81 -3.35 6.17
CA GLN A 432 1.97 -3.49 7.06
C GLN A 432 3.05 -2.46 6.74
N ASP A 433 3.37 -2.25 5.46
CA ASP A 433 4.33 -1.23 5.04
C ASP A 433 3.95 0.16 5.56
N VAL A 434 2.66 0.50 5.56
CA VAL A 434 2.13 1.77 6.10
C VAL A 434 2.34 1.85 7.60
N ILE A 435 2.06 0.77 8.34
CA ILE A 435 2.24 0.72 9.80
C ILE A 435 3.72 0.83 10.15
N LEU A 436 4.58 0.08 9.46
CA LEU A 436 6.04 0.11 9.68
C LEU A 436 6.65 1.48 9.35
N ALA A 437 6.05 2.21 8.39
CA ALA A 437 6.40 3.61 8.11
C ALA A 437 5.92 4.60 9.20
N GLY A 438 5.33 4.11 10.28
CA GLY A 438 4.86 4.92 11.41
C GLY A 438 3.49 5.58 11.20
N LYS A 439 2.74 5.20 10.17
CA LYS A 439 1.36 5.66 9.95
C LYS A 439 0.36 4.64 10.50
N THR A 440 -0.76 5.10 11.06
CA THR A 440 -1.85 4.21 11.46
C THR A 440 -2.94 4.27 10.41
N PRO A 441 -3.31 3.14 9.77
CA PRO A 441 -4.48 3.11 8.90
C PRO A 441 -5.72 3.58 9.66
N HIS A 442 -6.44 4.56 9.09
CA HIS A 442 -7.64 5.08 9.69
C HIS A 442 -8.83 4.14 9.48
N SER A 443 -9.66 3.97 10.50
CA SER A 443 -10.91 3.23 10.40
C SER A 443 -12.00 3.88 11.24
N SER A 444 -13.10 4.27 10.60
CA SER A 444 -14.29 4.78 11.28
C SER A 444 -15.14 3.67 11.91
N ASN A 445 -14.92 2.42 11.53
CA ASN A 445 -15.65 1.28 12.03
C ASN A 445 -14.72 0.10 12.37
N PRO A 446 -14.31 -0.04 13.65
CA PRO A 446 -13.44 -1.11 14.11
C PRO A 446 -13.98 -2.52 13.84
N SER A 447 -15.32 -2.68 13.80
CA SER A 447 -15.91 -3.98 13.50
C SER A 447 -15.73 -4.44 12.04
N VAL A 448 -15.43 -3.51 11.12
CA VAL A 448 -15.14 -3.80 9.71
C VAL A 448 -13.64 -3.96 9.48
N PHE A 449 -12.85 -3.09 10.09
CA PHE A 449 -11.40 -3.12 10.01
C PHE A 449 -10.79 -2.47 11.25
N SER A 450 -9.96 -3.19 11.98
CA SER A 450 -9.11 -2.69 13.04
C SER A 450 -7.64 -2.94 12.67
N PRO A 451 -6.79 -1.92 12.62
CA PRO A 451 -5.36 -2.09 12.38
C PRO A 451 -4.71 -3.04 13.38
N LEU A 452 -5.12 -2.96 14.66
CA LEU A 452 -4.60 -3.81 15.73
C LEU A 452 -4.96 -5.28 15.48
N MET A 453 -6.24 -5.58 15.25
CA MET A 453 -6.68 -6.95 14.98
C MET A 453 -6.08 -7.50 13.68
N PHE A 454 -5.93 -6.65 12.68
CA PHE A 454 -5.34 -7.03 11.40
C PHE A 454 -3.88 -7.47 11.55
N THR A 455 -3.07 -6.75 12.33
CA THR A 455 -1.68 -7.12 12.61
C THR A 455 -1.57 -8.40 13.43
N VAL A 456 -2.50 -8.58 14.39
CA VAL A 456 -2.55 -9.80 15.22
C VAL A 456 -2.96 -11.01 14.39
N HIS A 457 -3.96 -10.90 13.52
CA HIS A 457 -4.35 -11.96 12.58
C HIS A 457 -3.21 -12.41 11.67
N GLY A 458 -2.39 -11.46 11.20
CA GLY A 458 -1.22 -11.73 10.39
C GLY A 458 -0.02 -12.23 11.18
N ASN A 459 -0.07 -12.21 12.50
CA ASN A 459 1.06 -12.46 13.42
C ASN A 459 2.28 -11.59 13.12
N GLU A 460 2.04 -10.31 12.79
CA GLU A 460 3.06 -9.35 12.38
C GLU A 460 3.58 -8.55 13.58
N ILE A 461 4.57 -9.12 14.25
CA ILE A 461 5.06 -8.64 15.53
C ILE A 461 5.66 -7.24 15.47
N GLU A 462 6.45 -6.92 14.44
CA GLU A 462 7.08 -5.60 14.30
C GLU A 462 6.04 -4.50 14.03
N ALA A 463 5.03 -4.79 13.21
CA ALA A 463 3.92 -3.88 12.97
C ALA A 463 3.08 -3.68 14.25
N LEU A 464 2.85 -4.75 15.01
CA LEU A 464 2.16 -4.70 16.30
C LEU A 464 2.91 -3.82 17.30
N LYS A 465 4.23 -4.00 17.46
CA LYS A 465 5.06 -3.16 18.33
C LYS A 465 4.93 -1.69 17.98
N LYS A 466 5.00 -1.36 16.67
CA LYS A 466 4.84 0.01 16.18
C LYS A 466 3.46 0.62 16.47
N LEU A 467 2.40 -0.18 16.42
CA LEU A 467 1.06 0.28 16.79
C LEU A 467 0.96 0.53 18.30
N LEU A 468 1.51 -0.38 19.12
CA LEU A 468 1.49 -0.27 20.58
C LEU A 468 2.35 0.88 21.14
N GLU A 469 3.31 1.39 20.39
CA GLU A 469 4.06 2.61 20.74
C GLU A 469 3.16 3.87 20.76
N LYS A 470 1.96 3.82 20.16
CA LYS A 470 1.03 4.95 20.06
C LYS A 470 0.01 4.94 21.20
N ALA A 471 -0.18 6.09 21.82
CA ALA A 471 -1.09 6.24 22.96
C ALA A 471 -2.59 6.15 22.59
N ASP A 472 -2.94 6.30 21.30
CA ASP A 472 -4.32 6.44 20.84
C ASP A 472 -4.96 5.12 20.38
N VAL A 473 -4.26 3.99 20.55
CA VAL A 473 -4.78 2.67 20.12
C VAL A 473 -5.67 2.09 21.22
N ASP A 474 -6.94 1.85 20.88
CA ASP A 474 -7.84 1.12 21.78
C ASP A 474 -7.54 -0.38 21.72
N LEU A 475 -6.91 -0.90 22.77
CA LEU A 475 -6.56 -2.32 22.92
C LEU A 475 -7.78 -3.24 23.09
N ASN A 476 -8.94 -2.66 23.37
CA ASN A 476 -10.17 -3.35 23.73
C ASN A 476 -11.26 -3.28 22.67
N GLU A 477 -10.91 -2.80 21.46
CA GLU A 477 -11.78 -2.90 20.30
C GLU A 477 -12.29 -4.33 20.11
N GLN A 478 -13.52 -4.46 19.61
CA GLN A 478 -14.11 -5.76 19.31
C GLN A 478 -14.59 -5.80 17.85
N ASP A 479 -14.34 -6.92 17.19
CA ASP A 479 -14.80 -7.18 15.81
C ASP A 479 -16.31 -7.44 15.75
N HIS A 480 -16.80 -7.80 14.56
CA HIS A 480 -18.20 -8.14 14.36
C HIS A 480 -18.71 -9.28 15.27
N ASP A 481 -17.85 -10.24 15.62
CA ASP A 481 -18.20 -11.37 16.48
C ASP A 481 -17.96 -11.08 17.97
N GLY A 482 -17.48 -9.88 18.28
CA GLY A 482 -17.15 -9.44 19.62
C GLY A 482 -15.76 -9.91 20.08
N ASN A 483 -14.89 -10.41 19.18
CA ASN A 483 -13.54 -10.80 19.54
C ASN A 483 -12.64 -9.58 19.68
N SER A 484 -11.85 -9.53 20.73
CA SER A 484 -10.77 -8.54 20.88
C SER A 484 -9.47 -9.03 20.25
N ALA A 485 -8.50 -8.14 20.06
CA ALA A 485 -7.17 -8.49 19.58
C ALA A 485 -6.51 -9.59 20.41
N LEU A 486 -6.71 -9.55 21.74
CA LEU A 486 -6.20 -10.57 22.66
C LEU A 486 -6.85 -11.95 22.43
N MET A 487 -8.17 -11.99 22.13
CA MET A 487 -8.87 -13.23 21.78
C MET A 487 -8.38 -13.80 20.46
N ILE A 488 -8.14 -12.93 19.47
CA ILE A 488 -7.59 -13.32 18.16
C ILE A 488 -6.19 -13.92 18.34
N ALA A 489 -5.33 -13.29 19.15
CA ALA A 489 -4.01 -13.82 19.46
C ALA A 489 -4.10 -15.19 20.16
N ALA A 490 -5.07 -15.34 21.08
CA ALA A 490 -5.32 -16.60 21.78
C ALA A 490 -5.78 -17.71 20.83
N SER A 491 -6.77 -17.43 19.96
CA SER A 491 -7.31 -18.41 19.01
C SER A 491 -6.34 -18.78 17.90
N GLY A 492 -5.49 -17.83 17.47
CA GLY A 492 -4.47 -18.01 16.44
C GLY A 492 -3.16 -18.64 16.94
N GLU A 493 -3.05 -18.93 18.24
CA GLU A 493 -1.83 -19.42 18.89
C GLU A 493 -0.60 -18.49 18.73
N HIS A 494 -0.83 -17.18 18.64
CA HIS A 494 0.19 -16.14 18.48
C HIS A 494 0.76 -15.68 19.80
N LEU A 495 1.70 -16.47 20.37
CA LEU A 495 2.23 -16.27 21.71
C LEU A 495 2.85 -14.88 21.93
N GLU A 496 3.72 -14.44 21.04
CA GLU A 496 4.42 -13.14 21.16
C GLU A 496 3.45 -11.96 21.04
N ALA A 497 2.48 -12.05 20.13
CA ALA A 497 1.43 -11.04 19.99
C ALA A 497 0.56 -10.97 21.26
N PHE A 498 0.21 -12.12 21.84
CA PHE A 498 -0.56 -12.21 23.07
C PHE A 498 0.20 -11.56 24.24
N GLU A 499 1.50 -11.85 24.37
CA GLU A 499 2.36 -11.26 25.40
C GLU A 499 2.43 -9.74 25.28
N LEU A 500 2.66 -9.22 24.06
CA LEU A 500 2.73 -7.79 23.83
C LEU A 500 1.43 -7.07 24.15
N LEU A 501 0.28 -7.63 23.76
CA LEU A 501 -1.04 -7.09 24.09
C LEU A 501 -1.31 -7.12 25.60
N LEU A 502 -0.94 -8.20 26.27
CA LEU A 502 -1.10 -8.34 27.72
C LEU A 502 -0.26 -7.29 28.47
N ARG A 503 1.02 -7.12 28.06
CA ARG A 503 1.93 -6.11 28.64
C ARG A 503 1.47 -4.68 28.36
N ALA A 504 0.80 -4.45 27.22
CA ALA A 504 0.19 -3.16 26.89
C ALA A 504 -1.08 -2.85 27.71
N GLY A 505 -1.64 -3.83 28.45
CA GLY A 505 -2.80 -3.65 29.30
C GLY A 505 -4.14 -4.02 28.67
N ALA A 506 -4.17 -4.87 27.66
CA ALA A 506 -5.40 -5.36 27.04
C ALA A 506 -6.28 -6.10 28.06
N ASN A 507 -7.60 -5.87 27.99
CA ASN A 507 -8.56 -6.42 28.94
C ASN A 507 -8.87 -7.90 28.65
N ILE A 508 -8.39 -8.78 29.52
CA ILE A 508 -8.54 -10.23 29.41
C ILE A 508 -9.97 -10.73 29.72
N LYS A 509 -10.81 -9.88 30.34
CA LYS A 509 -12.19 -10.25 30.75
C LYS A 509 -13.24 -10.05 29.68
N LEU A 510 -12.89 -9.40 28.58
CA LEU A 510 -13.84 -9.22 27.48
C LEU A 510 -14.36 -10.58 27.02
N SER A 511 -15.63 -10.63 26.69
CA SER A 511 -16.26 -11.80 26.10
C SER A 511 -16.80 -11.47 24.71
N ASN A 512 -16.71 -12.43 23.80
CA ASN A 512 -17.30 -12.34 22.49
C ASN A 512 -18.82 -12.62 22.54
N LYS A 513 -19.50 -12.60 21.40
CA LYS A 513 -20.95 -12.89 21.30
C LYS A 513 -21.32 -14.30 21.70
N TYR A 514 -20.35 -15.22 21.73
CA TYR A 514 -20.53 -16.62 22.14
C TYR A 514 -20.30 -16.82 23.63
N GLY A 515 -19.87 -15.78 24.36
CA GLY A 515 -19.51 -15.83 25.78
C GLY A 515 -18.07 -16.26 26.04
N ASP A 516 -17.26 -16.47 24.98
CA ASP A 516 -15.87 -16.87 25.15
C ASP A 516 -14.99 -15.67 25.52
N THR A 517 -14.03 -15.90 26.40
CA THR A 517 -12.97 -14.96 26.76
C THR A 517 -11.64 -15.40 26.14
N ALA A 518 -10.63 -14.54 26.16
CA ALA A 518 -9.29 -14.93 25.69
C ALA A 518 -8.77 -16.18 26.44
N VAL A 519 -9.13 -16.30 27.70
CA VAL A 519 -8.75 -17.44 28.56
C VAL A 519 -9.45 -18.73 28.16
N SER A 520 -10.79 -18.68 27.90
CA SER A 520 -11.54 -19.88 27.49
C SER A 520 -11.07 -20.37 26.10
N LEU A 521 -10.74 -19.45 25.20
CA LEU A 521 -10.20 -19.81 23.89
C LEU A 521 -8.83 -20.50 23.99
N LEU A 522 -7.97 -20.12 24.94
CA LEU A 522 -6.69 -20.78 25.17
C LEU A 522 -6.85 -22.22 25.66
N GLU A 523 -7.90 -22.52 26.46
CA GLU A 523 -8.17 -23.88 26.97
C GLU A 523 -8.54 -24.87 25.86
N LEU A 524 -9.01 -24.35 24.71
CA LEU A 524 -9.33 -25.15 23.54
C LEU A 524 -8.12 -25.44 22.64
N ASN A 525 -7.01 -24.73 22.83
CA ASN A 525 -5.83 -24.78 21.96
C ASN A 525 -4.78 -25.79 22.47
N GLN A 526 -4.01 -26.37 21.54
CA GLN A 526 -2.95 -27.34 21.85
C GLN A 526 -1.78 -26.73 22.64
N LYS A 527 -1.56 -25.42 22.55
CA LYS A 527 -0.49 -24.68 23.27
C LYS A 527 -0.95 -23.99 24.55
N GLY A 528 -2.11 -24.33 25.06
CA GLY A 528 -2.68 -23.72 26.28
C GLY A 528 -1.72 -23.64 27.47
N ASP A 529 -0.91 -24.67 27.67
CA ASP A 529 0.08 -24.72 28.76
C ASP A 529 1.17 -23.66 28.67
N VAL A 530 1.62 -23.30 27.43
CA VAL A 530 2.65 -22.27 27.22
C VAL A 530 2.09 -20.87 27.48
N PHE A 531 0.86 -20.61 27.01
CA PHE A 531 0.16 -19.35 27.31
C PHE A 531 -0.15 -19.18 28.79
N ASP A 532 -0.54 -20.29 29.48
CA ASP A 532 -0.75 -20.29 30.93
C ASP A 532 0.54 -19.93 31.69
N GLN A 533 1.70 -20.44 31.24
CA GLN A 533 2.98 -20.09 31.84
C GLN A 533 3.28 -18.60 31.69
N LEU A 534 3.13 -18.08 30.44
CA LEU A 534 3.34 -16.66 30.16
C LEU A 534 2.44 -15.77 31.02
N MET A 535 1.16 -16.13 31.17
CA MET A 535 0.23 -15.38 31.99
C MET A 535 0.59 -15.43 33.48
N LEU A 536 1.13 -16.56 33.93
CA LEU A 536 1.60 -16.71 35.31
C LEU A 536 2.86 -15.87 35.57
N ASP A 537 3.80 -15.86 34.61
CA ASP A 537 4.99 -15.03 34.66
C ASP A 537 4.63 -13.53 34.70
N TYR A 538 3.66 -13.11 33.86
CA TYR A 538 3.14 -11.76 33.90
C TYR A 538 2.50 -11.38 35.23
N ALA A 539 1.71 -12.29 35.84
CA ALA A 539 1.11 -12.08 37.16
C ALA A 539 2.16 -11.98 38.29
N LEU A 540 3.37 -12.50 38.04
CA LEU A 540 4.50 -12.34 38.96
C LEU A 540 5.24 -11.01 38.79
N GLU A 541 5.24 -10.42 37.58
CA GLU A 541 5.89 -9.14 37.32
C GLU A 541 5.05 -7.95 37.80
N ASP A 542 3.73 -7.99 37.66
CA ASP A 542 2.82 -6.90 38.03
C ASP A 542 2.15 -7.17 39.39
N ALA A 543 2.49 -6.32 40.40
CA ALA A 543 1.92 -6.40 41.74
C ALA A 543 0.40 -6.18 41.78
N ASN A 544 -0.19 -5.56 40.76
CA ASN A 544 -1.62 -5.33 40.62
C ASN A 544 -2.31 -6.30 39.65
N GLY A 545 -1.63 -7.32 39.18
CA GLY A 545 -2.02 -8.30 38.17
C GLY A 545 -3.37 -8.13 37.50
N PRO A 546 -3.57 -8.50 36.25
CA PRO A 546 -4.80 -8.19 35.53
C PRO A 546 -5.99 -8.76 36.31
N ILE A 547 -6.86 -7.86 36.76
CA ILE A 547 -8.11 -8.21 37.42
C ILE A 547 -8.91 -9.13 36.47
N GLY A 548 -9.04 -10.42 36.84
CA GLY A 548 -9.73 -11.45 36.05
C GLY A 548 -8.87 -12.58 35.54
N PHE A 549 -7.57 -12.46 35.66
CA PHE A 549 -6.68 -13.57 35.46
C PHE A 549 -6.60 -14.35 36.79
N TYR A 550 -7.26 -15.45 36.86
CA TYR A 550 -7.32 -16.32 38.05
C TYR A 550 -5.98 -17.02 38.31
N ALA A 551 -4.88 -16.24 38.50
CA ALA A 551 -3.51 -16.74 38.60
C ALA A 551 -3.38 -17.86 39.66
N LEU A 552 -3.95 -17.62 40.86
CA LEU A 552 -3.93 -18.58 41.91
C LEU A 552 -4.72 -19.88 41.59
N HIS A 553 -5.82 -19.75 40.86
CA HIS A 553 -6.61 -20.89 40.40
C HIS A 553 -5.83 -21.73 39.39
N ARG A 554 -5.14 -21.07 38.43
CA ARG A 554 -4.32 -21.76 37.43
C ARG A 554 -3.09 -22.42 38.03
N ALA A 555 -2.39 -21.74 38.95
CA ALA A 555 -1.28 -22.31 39.68
C ALA A 555 -1.74 -23.55 40.48
N ALA A 556 -2.91 -23.48 41.15
CA ALA A 556 -3.52 -24.57 41.86
C ALA A 556 -3.95 -25.73 40.96
N LYS A 557 -4.51 -25.44 39.78
CA LYS A 557 -4.90 -26.44 38.77
C LYS A 557 -3.69 -27.20 38.22
N ARG A 558 -2.53 -26.53 38.09
CA ARG A 558 -1.24 -27.15 37.63
C ARG A 558 -0.52 -27.92 38.73
N GLY A 559 -0.84 -27.66 39.98
CA GLY A 559 -0.17 -28.27 41.13
C GLY A 559 1.20 -27.62 41.44
N ASP A 560 1.45 -26.38 40.98
CA ASP A 560 2.72 -25.69 41.24
C ASP A 560 2.75 -25.08 42.65
N LEU A 561 3.40 -25.82 43.55
CA LEU A 561 3.50 -25.45 44.96
C LEU A 561 4.23 -24.11 45.17
N ASN A 562 5.32 -23.88 44.42
CA ASN A 562 6.14 -22.67 44.57
C ASN A 562 5.36 -21.42 44.13
N LEU A 563 4.69 -21.51 42.99
CA LEU A 563 3.90 -20.42 42.47
C LEU A 563 2.70 -20.08 43.35
N VAL A 564 2.00 -21.12 43.88
CA VAL A 564 0.92 -20.93 44.84
C VAL A 564 1.45 -20.24 46.10
N HIS A 565 2.63 -20.60 46.59
CA HIS A 565 3.25 -19.95 47.76
C HIS A 565 3.54 -18.47 47.48
N ILE A 566 4.10 -18.12 46.32
CA ILE A 566 4.40 -16.73 45.95
C ILE A 566 3.09 -15.92 45.82
N LEU A 567 2.09 -16.45 45.13
CA LEU A 567 0.83 -15.75 44.94
C LEU A 567 0.06 -15.52 46.23
N THR A 568 0.02 -16.53 47.13
CA THR A 568 -0.61 -16.37 48.44
C THR A 568 0.14 -15.38 49.34
N SER A 569 1.49 -15.33 49.27
CA SER A 569 2.29 -14.35 50.01
C SER A 569 2.06 -12.91 49.52
N ARG A 570 1.64 -12.72 48.23
CA ARG A 570 1.25 -11.43 47.68
C ARG A 570 -0.18 -11.00 47.99
N GLY A 571 -0.94 -11.82 48.74
CA GLY A 571 -2.27 -11.46 49.19
C GLY A 571 -3.42 -11.81 48.23
N TYR A 572 -3.21 -12.71 47.28
CA TYR A 572 -4.30 -13.21 46.43
C TYR A 572 -5.33 -13.94 47.31
N ASP A 573 -6.62 -13.67 47.04
CA ASP A 573 -7.70 -14.30 47.83
C ASP A 573 -7.79 -15.80 47.54
N VAL A 574 -7.45 -16.60 48.54
CA VAL A 574 -7.46 -18.07 48.46
C VAL A 574 -8.87 -18.68 48.37
N ASN A 575 -9.91 -17.89 48.64
CA ASN A 575 -11.32 -18.30 48.59
C ASN A 575 -12.09 -17.67 47.41
N ALA A 576 -11.43 -16.91 46.52
CA ALA A 576 -12.07 -16.35 45.34
C ALA A 576 -12.60 -17.46 44.43
N PHE A 577 -13.68 -17.15 43.72
CA PHE A 577 -14.22 -18.03 42.68
C PHE A 577 -13.68 -17.64 41.31
N ASP A 578 -13.40 -18.62 40.46
CA ASP A 578 -13.16 -18.42 39.03
C ASP A 578 -14.50 -18.24 38.28
N ALA A 579 -14.43 -18.12 36.94
CA ALA A 579 -15.60 -17.98 36.12
C ALA A 579 -16.58 -19.17 36.17
N ASP A 580 -16.04 -20.36 36.47
CA ASP A 580 -16.80 -21.62 36.57
C ASP A 580 -17.29 -21.89 37.99
N GLY A 581 -17.00 -21.00 38.96
CA GLY A 581 -17.38 -21.10 40.36
C GLY A 581 -16.50 -22.04 41.17
N TYR A 582 -15.27 -22.34 40.72
CA TYR A 582 -14.31 -23.11 41.51
C TYR A 582 -13.41 -22.21 42.36
N THR A 583 -13.03 -22.68 43.56
CA THR A 583 -11.95 -22.04 44.32
C THR A 583 -10.59 -22.69 44.00
N PRO A 584 -9.46 -22.03 44.27
CA PRO A 584 -8.13 -22.64 44.09
C PRO A 584 -8.00 -24.00 44.74
N LEU A 585 -8.54 -24.15 45.99
CA LEU A 585 -8.55 -25.42 46.71
C LEU A 585 -9.34 -26.50 45.96
N MET A 586 -10.46 -26.16 45.36
CA MET A 586 -11.25 -27.11 44.57
C MET A 586 -10.49 -27.61 43.33
N LEU A 587 -9.76 -26.75 42.66
CA LEU A 587 -8.96 -27.11 41.48
C LEU A 587 -7.75 -27.97 41.87
N ALA A 588 -7.06 -27.63 42.95
CA ALA A 588 -5.98 -28.42 43.49
C ALA A 588 -6.47 -29.82 43.91
N ALA A 589 -7.62 -29.88 44.57
CA ALA A 589 -8.27 -31.12 44.97
C ALA A 589 -8.67 -32.01 43.82
N ARG A 590 -9.24 -31.43 42.76
CA ARG A 590 -9.57 -32.10 41.48
C ARG A 590 -8.32 -32.65 40.77
N GLY A 591 -7.17 -31.97 40.89
CA GLY A 591 -5.87 -32.43 40.37
C GLY A 591 -5.23 -33.52 41.22
N GLY A 592 -5.64 -33.65 42.51
CA GLY A 592 -5.05 -34.58 43.46
C GLY A 592 -3.77 -34.05 44.15
N TYR A 593 -3.51 -32.75 44.07
CA TYR A 593 -2.27 -32.11 44.54
C TYR A 593 -2.31 -31.86 46.07
N GLY A 594 -1.92 -32.84 46.88
CA GLY A 594 -1.97 -32.77 48.34
C GLY A 594 -1.17 -31.62 48.95
N GLY A 595 0.08 -31.39 48.47
CA GLY A 595 0.92 -30.31 48.98
C GLY A 595 0.35 -28.92 48.70
N VAL A 596 -0.28 -28.71 47.51
CA VAL A 596 -0.97 -27.45 47.20
C VAL A 596 -2.22 -27.26 48.06
N CYS A 597 -2.99 -28.33 48.31
CA CYS A 597 -4.14 -28.28 49.20
C CYS A 597 -3.72 -27.90 50.63
N GLU A 598 -2.63 -28.47 51.13
CA GLU A 598 -2.08 -28.18 52.47
C GLU A 598 -1.66 -26.70 52.58
N LEU A 599 -0.94 -26.20 51.56
CA LEU A 599 -0.51 -24.80 51.52
C LEU A 599 -1.72 -23.85 51.50
N LEU A 600 -2.68 -24.09 50.60
CA LEU A 600 -3.89 -23.25 50.50
C LEU A 600 -4.69 -23.24 51.81
N ILE A 601 -4.85 -24.40 52.46
CA ILE A 601 -5.53 -24.51 53.75
C ILE A 601 -4.75 -23.75 54.84
N SER A 602 -3.43 -23.83 54.85
CA SER A 602 -2.61 -23.08 55.80
C SER A 602 -2.73 -21.56 55.62
N CYS A 603 -3.02 -21.10 54.38
CA CYS A 603 -3.29 -19.71 54.04
C CYS A 603 -4.76 -19.31 54.26
N GLY A 604 -5.62 -20.19 54.78
CA GLY A 604 -7.00 -19.88 55.14
C GLY A 604 -8.06 -20.28 54.09
N ALA A 605 -7.74 -21.19 53.18
CA ALA A 605 -8.73 -21.74 52.25
C ALA A 605 -9.78 -22.58 52.98
N LYS A 606 -11.06 -22.33 52.71
CA LYS A 606 -12.19 -22.99 53.34
C LYS A 606 -12.57 -24.27 52.59
N CYS A 607 -12.55 -25.41 53.27
CA CYS A 607 -12.85 -26.73 52.71
C CYS A 607 -14.35 -26.98 52.46
N ASN A 608 -15.23 -26.17 53.07
CA ASN A 608 -16.69 -26.36 53.06
C ASN A 608 -17.42 -25.48 52.02
N ILE A 609 -16.70 -24.74 51.18
CA ILE A 609 -17.29 -23.97 50.10
C ILE A 609 -17.81 -24.92 49.02
N GLU A 610 -18.98 -24.61 48.46
CA GLU A 610 -19.58 -25.33 47.33
C GLU A 610 -19.56 -24.49 46.05
N ASN A 611 -19.31 -25.14 44.94
CA ASN A 611 -19.45 -24.53 43.63
C ASN A 611 -20.94 -24.49 43.17
N ALA A 612 -21.20 -23.92 42.01
CA ALA A 612 -22.55 -23.85 41.42
C ALA A 612 -23.20 -25.23 41.16
N ARG A 613 -22.42 -26.32 41.21
CA ARG A 613 -22.89 -27.72 41.08
C ARG A 613 -23.02 -28.42 42.40
N HIS A 614 -22.96 -27.70 43.52
CA HIS A 614 -22.97 -28.24 44.89
C HIS A 614 -21.82 -29.23 45.19
N GLU A 615 -20.67 -29.04 44.53
CA GLU A 615 -19.48 -29.86 44.76
C GLU A 615 -18.52 -29.14 45.70
N THR A 616 -18.04 -29.84 46.71
CA THR A 616 -16.99 -29.38 47.61
C THR A 616 -15.61 -29.84 47.12
N ALA A 617 -14.53 -29.25 47.67
CA ALA A 617 -13.17 -29.70 47.40
C ALA A 617 -12.97 -31.20 47.72
N LEU A 618 -13.60 -31.70 48.78
CA LEU A 618 -13.56 -33.11 49.13
C LEU A 618 -14.20 -34.03 48.09
N LEU A 619 -15.39 -33.65 47.57
CA LEU A 619 -16.04 -34.41 46.49
C LEU A 619 -15.21 -34.46 45.23
N LEU A 620 -14.56 -33.34 44.87
CA LEU A 620 -13.69 -33.26 43.72
C LEU A 620 -12.42 -34.12 43.86
N ALA A 621 -11.81 -34.12 45.07
CA ALA A 621 -10.67 -34.99 45.35
C ALA A 621 -11.05 -36.48 45.20
N ARG A 622 -12.23 -36.90 45.66
CA ARG A 622 -12.75 -38.28 45.54
C ARG A 622 -13.03 -38.70 44.10
N LYS A 623 -13.45 -37.77 43.23
CA LYS A 623 -13.62 -38.05 41.78
C LYS A 623 -12.31 -38.42 41.09
N LYS A 624 -11.15 -37.94 41.60
CA LYS A 624 -9.83 -38.31 41.07
C LYS A 624 -9.43 -39.75 41.44
N GLY A 625 -9.83 -40.20 42.62
CA GLY A 625 -9.56 -41.52 43.16
C GLY A 625 -9.59 -41.50 44.70
N TYR A 626 -10.18 -42.50 45.35
CA TYR A 626 -10.24 -42.58 46.80
C TYR A 626 -8.85 -42.75 47.41
N GLY A 627 -8.63 -42.09 48.54
CA GLY A 627 -7.40 -42.22 49.34
C GLY A 627 -6.20 -41.45 48.78
N ASN A 628 -6.41 -40.51 47.81
CA ASN A 628 -5.32 -39.66 47.32
C ASN A 628 -4.87 -38.63 48.38
N ASP A 629 -3.69 -38.04 48.18
CA ASP A 629 -3.10 -37.12 49.16
C ASP A 629 -3.97 -35.88 49.39
N ALA A 630 -4.60 -35.33 48.38
CA ALA A 630 -5.50 -34.17 48.50
C ALA A 630 -6.73 -34.53 49.36
N GLU A 631 -7.35 -35.70 49.16
CA GLU A 631 -8.45 -36.17 50.01
C GLU A 631 -8.02 -36.27 51.47
N ASN A 632 -6.83 -36.85 51.71
CA ASN A 632 -6.31 -37.02 53.04
C ASN A 632 -6.08 -35.67 53.75
N VAL A 633 -5.51 -34.68 53.06
CA VAL A 633 -5.26 -33.34 53.59
C VAL A 633 -6.58 -32.63 53.93
N ILE A 634 -7.56 -32.66 53.03
CA ILE A 634 -8.87 -32.03 53.22
C ILE A 634 -9.64 -32.71 54.38
N LEU A 635 -9.62 -34.04 54.42
CA LEU A 635 -10.24 -34.80 55.54
C LEU A 635 -9.59 -34.48 56.86
N ASN A 636 -8.26 -34.30 56.90
CA ASN A 636 -7.55 -33.90 58.10
C ASN A 636 -8.02 -32.55 58.65
N GLU A 637 -8.18 -31.58 57.76
CA GLU A 637 -8.62 -30.23 58.12
C GLU A 637 -10.11 -30.21 58.55
N LEU A 638 -11.00 -30.91 57.83
CA LEU A 638 -12.39 -31.05 58.21
C LEU A 638 -12.54 -31.75 59.53
N ALA A 639 -11.75 -32.79 59.80
CA ALA A 639 -11.72 -33.52 61.05
C ALA A 639 -11.16 -32.63 62.18
N ARG A 640 -10.12 -31.85 61.93
CA ARG A 640 -9.56 -30.89 62.89
C ARG A 640 -10.61 -29.85 63.30
N ALA A 641 -11.22 -29.18 62.28
CA ALA A 641 -12.26 -28.18 62.52
C ALA A 641 -13.43 -28.76 63.33
N LEU A 642 -13.89 -29.99 63.01
CA LEU A 642 -14.97 -30.65 63.72
C LEU A 642 -14.64 -30.86 65.19
N VAL A 643 -13.43 -31.30 65.52
CA VAL A 643 -13.09 -31.58 66.90
C VAL A 643 -12.74 -30.32 67.72
N VAL A 644 -12.20 -29.30 67.08
CA VAL A 644 -11.84 -28.03 67.75
C VAL A 644 -13.08 -27.15 67.95
N ASP A 645 -13.92 -26.97 66.98
CA ASP A 645 -15.17 -26.22 67.12
C ASP A 645 -16.16 -26.95 68.01
N GLY A 646 -16.14 -28.28 67.93
CA GLY A 646 -16.98 -29.15 68.69
C GLY A 646 -18.41 -29.24 68.13
N SER A 647 -19.02 -30.37 68.31
CA SER A 647 -20.41 -30.62 67.91
C SER A 647 -21.16 -31.44 68.96
N GLN A 648 -22.47 -31.47 68.83
CA GLN A 648 -23.32 -32.29 69.69
C GLN A 648 -23.14 -33.79 69.40
N VAL A 649 -22.91 -34.56 70.44
CA VAL A 649 -22.84 -36.01 70.38
C VAL A 649 -23.62 -36.61 71.53
N LYS A 650 -24.10 -37.79 71.36
CA LYS A 650 -24.73 -38.58 72.50
C LYS A 650 -23.67 -39.41 73.14
N LYS A 651 -23.41 -39.11 74.42
CA LYS A 651 -22.43 -39.87 75.28
C LYS A 651 -23.10 -40.96 76.03
N HIS A 652 -22.63 -42.18 75.87
CA HIS A 652 -23.06 -43.30 76.68
C HIS A 652 -22.42 -43.31 78.12
N THR A 653 -23.21 -43.72 79.15
CA THR A 653 -22.76 -43.84 80.53
C THR A 653 -22.56 -45.29 80.88
N ARG A 654 -21.69 -45.54 81.88
CA ARG A 654 -21.44 -46.89 82.47
C ARG A 654 -21.05 -47.95 81.43
N SER A 655 -20.20 -47.56 80.47
CA SER A 655 -19.73 -48.42 79.38
C SER A 655 -20.88 -49.14 78.64
N GLY A 656 -21.95 -48.39 78.32
CA GLY A 656 -23.08 -48.89 77.53
C GLY A 656 -24.29 -49.35 78.31
N LYS A 657 -24.21 -49.45 79.69
CA LYS A 657 -25.34 -49.87 80.50
C LYS A 657 -26.43 -48.81 80.71
N GLY A 658 -26.07 -47.52 80.58
CA GLY A 658 -27.00 -46.41 80.75
C GLY A 658 -27.43 -45.78 79.37
N SER A 659 -28.52 -44.98 79.40
CA SER A 659 -29.00 -44.25 78.21
C SER A 659 -28.02 -43.15 77.74
N PRO A 660 -27.91 -42.86 76.45
CA PRO A 660 -27.04 -41.82 75.96
C PRO A 660 -27.59 -40.44 76.31
N HIS A 661 -26.71 -39.50 76.60
CA HIS A 661 -27.03 -38.11 76.90
C HIS A 661 -26.35 -37.16 75.90
N SER A 662 -27.06 -36.16 75.41
CA SER A 662 -26.50 -35.13 74.51
C SER A 662 -25.44 -34.31 75.22
N LYS A 663 -24.26 -34.19 74.62
CA LYS A 663 -23.11 -33.40 75.05
C LYS A 663 -22.46 -32.69 73.89
N VAL A 664 -21.93 -31.52 74.12
CA VAL A 664 -21.02 -30.89 73.20
C VAL A 664 -19.63 -31.45 73.41
N LEU A 665 -19.09 -32.14 72.45
CA LEU A 665 -17.76 -32.73 72.45
C LEU A 665 -16.84 -31.77 71.66
N ARG A 666 -15.74 -31.35 72.27
CA ARG A 666 -14.71 -30.54 71.62
C ARG A 666 -13.33 -30.88 72.21
N MET A 667 -12.33 -30.55 71.43
CA MET A 667 -10.93 -30.74 71.80
C MET A 667 -10.23 -29.39 71.98
N MET A 668 -9.37 -29.32 72.98
CA MET A 668 -8.50 -28.18 73.21
C MET A 668 -7.21 -28.39 72.41
N GLU A 669 -7.04 -27.65 71.31
CA GLU A 669 -5.95 -27.86 70.38
C GLU A 669 -4.57 -27.81 71.04
N THR A 670 -4.32 -26.78 71.82
CA THR A 670 -3.01 -26.58 72.49
C THR A 670 -2.56 -27.67 73.47
N ARG A 671 -3.48 -28.46 73.99
CA ARG A 671 -3.21 -29.47 75.07
C ARG A 671 -3.65 -30.86 74.67
N GLY A 672 -4.25 -31.08 73.48
CA GLY A 672 -4.78 -32.40 73.12
C GLY A 672 -5.87 -32.95 74.07
N ILE A 673 -6.57 -32.09 74.82
CA ILE A 673 -7.55 -32.46 75.79
C ILE A 673 -8.95 -32.51 75.18
N LEU A 674 -9.58 -33.69 75.21
CA LEU A 674 -10.97 -33.88 74.82
C LEU A 674 -11.88 -33.51 75.96
N ARG A 675 -12.91 -32.70 75.73
CA ARG A 675 -13.82 -32.12 76.69
C ARG A 675 -15.28 -32.30 76.29
N TRP A 676 -16.17 -32.71 77.25
CA TRP A 676 -17.61 -32.87 77.00
C TRP A 676 -18.48 -32.29 78.11
N GLY A 677 -18.07 -31.21 78.77
CA GLY A 677 -18.83 -30.51 79.79
C GLY A 677 -17.99 -29.51 80.57
N LYS A 678 -18.61 -28.83 81.58
CA LYS A 678 -17.97 -27.71 82.28
C LYS A 678 -16.99 -28.18 83.39
N SER A 679 -17.08 -29.41 83.89
CA SER A 679 -16.26 -29.92 84.99
C SER A 679 -14.89 -30.42 84.55
N SER A 680 -13.81 -30.17 85.30
CA SER A 680 -12.46 -30.69 85.06
C SER A 680 -12.36 -32.19 84.97
N ARG A 681 -13.25 -32.92 85.66
CA ARG A 681 -13.36 -34.38 85.59
C ARG A 681 -13.81 -34.89 84.21
N ARG A 682 -14.27 -34.02 83.34
CA ARG A 682 -14.70 -34.28 81.93
C ARG A 682 -13.66 -33.87 80.91
N ASN A 683 -12.47 -33.54 81.36
CA ASN A 683 -11.32 -33.23 80.50
C ASN A 683 -10.43 -34.49 80.54
N VAL A 684 -10.19 -35.06 79.37
CA VAL A 684 -9.40 -36.29 79.28
C VAL A 684 -8.36 -36.15 78.14
N ILE A 685 -7.19 -36.73 78.35
CA ILE A 685 -6.19 -36.94 77.34
C ILE A 685 -6.47 -38.27 76.64
N CYS A 686 -6.54 -38.29 75.34
CA CYS A 686 -6.83 -39.48 74.56
C CYS A 686 -5.56 -40.31 74.39
N LYS A 687 -5.62 -41.60 74.60
CA LYS A 687 -4.58 -42.58 74.28
C LYS A 687 -4.85 -43.17 72.88
N ALA A 688 -6.09 -43.49 72.64
CA ALA A 688 -6.55 -44.00 71.32
C ALA A 688 -8.01 -43.62 71.10
N ALA A 689 -8.39 -43.53 69.84
CA ALA A 689 -9.78 -43.35 69.40
C ALA A 689 -10.06 -44.31 68.24
N GLU A 690 -11.21 -44.95 68.21
CA GLU A 690 -11.57 -45.97 67.24
C GLU A 690 -13.05 -45.85 66.83
N VAL A 691 -13.35 -46.13 65.55
CA VAL A 691 -14.73 -46.20 65.07
C VAL A 691 -15.37 -47.51 65.59
N GLY A 692 -16.60 -47.40 65.94
CA GLY A 692 -17.35 -48.56 66.45
C GLY A 692 -17.35 -48.69 67.95
N PRO A 693 -18.13 -49.62 68.49
CA PRO A 693 -18.19 -49.94 69.91
C PRO A 693 -17.04 -50.85 70.31
N SER A 694 -16.44 -50.63 71.50
CA SER A 694 -15.48 -51.57 72.09
C SER A 694 -16.10 -52.91 72.46
N GLU A 695 -15.29 -53.94 72.59
CA GLU A 695 -15.77 -55.30 73.03
C GLU A 695 -16.54 -55.25 74.31
N LYS A 696 -16.07 -54.49 75.26
CA LYS A 696 -16.72 -54.32 76.60
C LYS A 696 -18.09 -53.62 76.44
N PHE A 697 -18.24 -52.68 75.55
CA PHE A 697 -19.52 -52.03 75.24
C PHE A 697 -20.48 -53.00 74.60
N ARG A 698 -20.06 -53.78 73.60
CA ARG A 698 -20.83 -54.83 72.94
C ARG A 698 -21.34 -55.88 73.97
N TRP A 699 -20.44 -56.30 74.84
CA TRP A 699 -20.81 -57.24 75.86
C TRP A 699 -21.88 -56.71 76.86
N ASN A 700 -21.80 -55.45 77.25
CA ASN A 700 -22.76 -54.78 78.12
C ASN A 700 -24.14 -54.55 77.49
N ARG A 701 -24.25 -54.48 76.16
CA ARG A 701 -25.50 -54.29 75.46
C ARG A 701 -26.10 -55.53 74.79
N ARG A 702 -25.47 -56.71 74.92
CA ARG A 702 -25.97 -57.99 74.37
C ARG A 702 -27.41 -58.35 74.79
N ARG A 703 -27.96 -57.81 75.88
CA ARG A 703 -29.34 -58.04 76.35
C ARG A 703 -30.33 -56.93 75.91
N LYS A 704 -29.93 -55.87 75.20
CA LYS A 704 -30.77 -54.80 74.68
C LYS A 704 -30.86 -54.95 73.20
N PHE A 705 -32.02 -55.21 72.64
CA PHE A 705 -32.24 -55.24 71.20
C PHE A 705 -32.23 -53.81 70.65
N ASP A 706 -31.11 -53.14 70.70
CA ASP A 706 -30.96 -51.84 70.09
C ASP A 706 -30.28 -52.03 68.75
N VAL A 707 -30.84 -51.40 67.70
CA VAL A 707 -30.24 -51.25 66.36
C VAL A 707 -28.82 -50.69 66.56
N GLU A 708 -27.82 -51.27 65.88
CA GLU A 708 -26.46 -50.75 65.94
C GLU A 708 -26.49 -49.27 65.53
N GLU A 709 -26.07 -48.37 66.40
CA GLU A 709 -25.99 -46.95 66.18
C GLU A 709 -24.84 -46.70 65.17
N SER A 710 -25.18 -46.43 63.92
CA SER A 710 -24.22 -46.34 62.84
C SER A 710 -23.15 -45.24 62.98
N GLY A 711 -23.32 -44.32 63.91
CA GLY A 711 -22.37 -43.22 64.20
C GLY A 711 -21.60 -43.37 65.50
N ILE A 712 -21.41 -44.61 66.01
CA ILE A 712 -20.71 -44.84 67.29
C ILE A 712 -19.19 -44.85 67.13
N PHE A 713 -18.49 -44.19 68.04
CA PHE A 713 -17.03 -44.25 68.19
C PHE A 713 -16.65 -44.25 69.70
N HIS A 714 -15.48 -44.73 70.00
CA HIS A 714 -15.01 -44.72 71.38
C HIS A 714 -13.59 -44.16 71.52
N VAL A 715 -13.35 -43.59 72.64
CA VAL A 715 -12.06 -43.01 72.99
C VAL A 715 -11.52 -43.75 74.26
N VAL A 716 -10.26 -44.17 74.19
CA VAL A 716 -9.53 -44.71 75.27
C VAL A 716 -8.70 -43.60 75.90
N THR A 717 -8.90 -43.36 77.21
CA THR A 717 -8.17 -42.33 77.94
C THR A 717 -6.80 -42.82 78.39
N THR A 718 -5.87 -41.95 78.79
CA THR A 718 -4.57 -42.30 79.42
C THR A 718 -4.71 -43.12 80.63
N LYS A 719 -5.88 -43.14 81.33
CA LYS A 719 -6.21 -43.99 82.45
C LYS A 719 -6.88 -45.33 82.08
N ASN A 720 -6.75 -45.71 80.77
CA ASN A 720 -7.36 -46.90 80.18
C ASN A 720 -8.90 -47.00 80.38
N LYS A 721 -9.59 -45.86 80.48
CA LYS A 721 -11.05 -45.79 80.47
C LYS A 721 -11.58 -45.57 79.12
N GLU A 722 -12.55 -46.39 78.69
CA GLU A 722 -13.27 -46.28 77.42
C GLU A 722 -14.49 -45.37 77.56
N VAL A 723 -14.67 -44.42 76.66
CA VAL A 723 -15.83 -43.53 76.60
C VAL A 723 -16.42 -43.60 75.20
N HIS A 724 -17.72 -43.94 75.14
CA HIS A 724 -18.42 -44.09 73.85
C HIS A 724 -19.30 -42.89 73.57
N PHE A 725 -19.23 -42.45 72.34
CA PHE A 725 -20.01 -41.35 71.76
C PHE A 725 -20.75 -41.83 70.51
N VAL A 726 -21.91 -41.26 70.25
CA VAL A 726 -22.66 -41.44 68.99
C VAL A 726 -22.85 -40.08 68.40
N CYS A 727 -22.46 -39.90 67.14
CA CYS A 727 -22.67 -38.68 66.35
C CYS A 727 -23.82 -38.91 65.42
N ASP A 728 -24.52 -37.83 65.10
CA ASP A 728 -25.48 -37.79 64.00
C ASP A 728 -24.69 -37.70 62.71
N GLY A 729 -25.11 -38.39 61.59
CA GLY A 729 -24.39 -38.46 60.36
C GLY A 729 -23.66 -39.79 60.10
N GLY A 730 -23.89 -40.80 60.96
CA GLY A 730 -23.48 -42.16 60.67
C GLY A 730 -21.97 -42.42 60.75
N ILE A 731 -21.52 -43.47 60.04
CA ILE A 731 -20.14 -43.99 60.15
C ILE A 731 -19.11 -42.99 59.64
N GLN A 732 -19.43 -42.23 58.60
CA GLN A 732 -18.53 -41.24 58.02
C GLN A 732 -18.20 -40.12 59.04
N MET A 733 -19.21 -39.66 59.74
CA MET A 733 -19.00 -38.64 60.80
C MET A 733 -18.21 -39.21 62.00
N ALA A 734 -18.42 -40.47 62.35
CA ALA A 734 -17.64 -41.14 63.38
C ALA A 734 -16.15 -41.28 62.95
N GLU A 735 -15.88 -41.57 61.69
CA GLU A 735 -14.52 -41.60 61.11
C GLU A 735 -13.84 -40.25 61.22
N LEU A 736 -14.56 -39.15 60.85
CA LEU A 736 -14.04 -37.80 61.01
C LEU A 736 -13.71 -37.44 62.47
N TRP A 737 -14.59 -37.79 63.38
CA TRP A 737 -14.32 -37.59 64.82
C TRP A 737 -13.06 -38.33 65.30
N VAL A 738 -12.93 -39.61 64.98
CA VAL A 738 -11.77 -40.43 65.34
C VAL A 738 -10.51 -39.89 64.72
N ARG A 739 -10.56 -39.50 63.40
CA ARG A 739 -9.43 -38.91 62.66
C ARG A 739 -8.97 -37.62 63.35
N GLY A 740 -9.90 -36.70 63.64
CA GLY A 740 -9.59 -35.40 64.26
C GLY A 740 -9.04 -35.58 65.69
N ILE A 741 -9.61 -36.50 66.51
CA ILE A 741 -9.10 -36.79 67.83
C ILE A 741 -7.67 -37.33 67.78
N ARG A 742 -7.38 -38.26 66.86
CA ARG A 742 -6.04 -38.83 66.72
C ARG A 742 -5.05 -37.75 66.26
N LEU A 743 -5.43 -36.93 65.24
CA LEU A 743 -4.60 -35.88 64.68
C LEU A 743 -4.22 -34.83 65.74
N VAL A 744 -5.20 -34.23 66.44
CA VAL A 744 -4.95 -33.21 67.48
C VAL A 744 -4.22 -33.78 68.70
N THR A 745 -4.46 -35.05 69.04
CA THR A 745 -3.73 -35.73 70.13
C THR A 745 -2.25 -35.91 69.75
N SER A 746 -1.95 -36.39 68.55
CA SER A 746 -0.57 -36.60 68.09
C SER A 746 0.20 -35.27 68.00
N GLU A 747 -0.42 -34.21 67.47
CA GLU A 747 0.19 -32.89 67.43
C GLU A 747 0.47 -32.27 68.79
N ALA A 748 -0.41 -32.48 69.76
CA ALA A 748 -0.20 -32.04 71.17
C ALA A 748 0.93 -32.78 71.84
N ILE A 749 1.23 -34.03 71.47
CA ILE A 749 2.30 -34.86 72.03
C ILE A 749 3.65 -34.60 71.30
N CYS A 750 3.64 -34.58 69.94
CA CYS A 750 4.87 -34.54 69.20
C CYS A 750 5.28 -33.10 68.73
N GLY A 751 4.43 -32.10 69.04
CA GLY A 751 4.54 -30.78 68.45
C GLY A 751 4.03 -30.78 66.95
N LYS A 752 3.55 -29.64 66.46
CA LYS A 752 3.24 -29.53 65.07
C LYS A 752 4.55 -29.72 64.28
N GLN A 753 4.78 -30.87 63.68
CA GLN A 753 5.82 -31.00 62.70
C GLN A 753 5.49 -30.01 61.54
N LYS A 754 6.21 -28.89 61.49
CA LYS A 754 6.28 -28.11 60.26
C LYS A 754 7.03 -29.00 59.24
N GLN A 755 6.31 -29.62 58.35
CA GLN A 755 6.92 -30.10 57.15
C GLN A 755 7.32 -28.85 56.36
N VAL A 756 8.64 -28.65 56.24
CA VAL A 756 9.29 -27.58 55.46
C VAL A 756 9.06 -27.86 53.99
#